data_aa8c3a4f3bb582251fd0d195c42b59a9
#
_entry.id   aa8c3a4f3bb582251fd0d195c42b59a9
#
_cell.length_a   1.000
_cell.length_b   1.000
_cell.length_c   1.000
_cell.angle_alpha   90.00
_cell.angle_beta   90.00
_cell.angle_gamma   90.00
#
_symmetry.space_group_name_H-M   'P 1'
#
loop_
_entity.id
_entity.type
_entity.pdbx_description
1 polymer ?
#
loop_
_entity_poly.entity_id
_entity_poly.type
_entity_poly.pdbx_seq_one_letter_code
_entity_poly.pdbx_strand_id
1 'polypeptide(L)'
;MAKNKEKFALDKFAGKIIVQPIKPFLYENYLPYAHYVIQSRALVGKDGLKPVLKRGIWTMWVLGLKNNKPTMKAATVYNHVVGHYHPHGPSSVTEAMVKLAQDFHSRVPVVEVQGGFGLQTGDTPPSDRYYEVKFTPAGEQLVEDVDYHAVEMVPNFTGAEKLPKSLPVKWPFSIINGGQGIAVGYATNMLPHNPDEVMNAVIKRMQGKLNTVDQLIRVMPGPDFPTHGQIFGVDGIKEYYETGKGSFLVRSKYTINALPRGKHEIVFTEFPYQISIEKIKEEISKIKETKNKLTEIVEAKNLSDKKRGNVLSIDVKAGANPYLVLEDLFKLTSLETNFSVNMTTLDEGRPVVSNMFDLIDTFIDQRKEAFINKLEYKLDNNSRKLEQRSGVASVLSDLDKTINIIRKSESSEEARNNIMQHFGINEAQADYVLKLSLSVLTKADKDKILLEIEALRKETEELENLLNDEAAIDEAIIEELKTTKKVIADERRTFIDNVTLEDMKLADKESRNKMKLLEKNVDTTIYILSNGTILQSLDETFNTHVPIKSELKATTQEVINVLKNDGTVESLNVKAIPLDIPSSTNLLGVEENKFVTILPSNLNGTYKGVLIVTDAGNVNIVKNNIKSPLAKMILNEKIIYAKPLTEEDYEKYLYIIAEDGQLAKFPISTIRESNPGSGTVAGFKYDKKSVAAGIGANDAILFSKSNSSYKFTQGEEVPSTNRGVKGSKFHELVKDDEITDLVVAEFVKVVDQDAETIAEEYTGRAKKGIPYDEDLFFGY
;
A
#
# COMPACT_ATOMS: atom_id res chain seq x y z
N MET A 1 33.44 -60.65 0.68
CA MET A 1 33.80 -59.86 -0.55
C MET A 1 33.99 -58.41 -0.15
N ALA A 2 35.22 -58.01 0.09
CA ALA A 2 35.59 -56.65 0.43
C ALA A 2 35.61 -55.81 -0.88
N LYS A 3 34.73 -54.80 -0.98
CA LYS A 3 34.80 -53.82 -2.03
C LYS A 3 36.10 -53.02 -1.88
N ASN A 4 37.04 -53.19 -2.79
CA ASN A 4 38.12 -52.24 -3.01
C ASN A 4 37.53 -50.86 -3.23
N LYS A 5 37.62 -50.01 -2.22
CA LYS A 5 37.51 -48.56 -2.44
C LYS A 5 38.80 -48.17 -3.15
N GLU A 6 38.72 -47.88 -4.46
CA GLU A 6 39.78 -47.19 -5.17
C GLU A 6 40.07 -45.90 -4.39
N LYS A 7 41.19 -45.87 -3.70
CA LYS A 7 41.80 -44.63 -3.19
C LYS A 7 42.06 -43.80 -4.45
N PHE A 8 41.30 -42.75 -4.64
CA PHE A 8 41.66 -41.68 -5.58
C PHE A 8 43.09 -41.28 -5.29
N ALA A 9 44.01 -41.57 -6.19
CA ALA A 9 45.40 -41.20 -6.03
C ALA A 9 45.53 -39.69 -6.29
N LEU A 10 45.27 -38.90 -5.22
CA LEU A 10 45.48 -37.45 -5.19
C LEU A 10 46.92 -37.07 -5.60
N ASP A 11 47.86 -38.00 -5.39
CA ASP A 11 49.29 -37.83 -5.75
C ASP A 11 49.55 -37.63 -7.24
N LYS A 12 48.63 -37.97 -8.11
CA LYS A 12 48.75 -37.69 -9.56
C LYS A 12 48.40 -36.26 -9.98
N PHE A 13 47.77 -35.49 -9.09
CA PHE A 13 47.25 -34.14 -9.42
C PHE A 13 47.86 -33.04 -8.54
N ALA A 14 48.48 -33.37 -7.42
CA ALA A 14 49.07 -32.41 -6.50
C ALA A 14 50.56 -32.70 -6.32
N GLY A 15 51.41 -31.73 -6.57
CA GLY A 15 52.85 -31.85 -6.39
C GLY A 15 53.31 -32.02 -4.94
N LYS A 16 52.47 -31.61 -3.96
CA LYS A 16 52.71 -31.75 -2.51
C LYS A 16 51.37 -31.75 -1.77
N ILE A 17 51.17 -32.79 -0.92
CA ILE A 17 50.04 -32.83 0.01
C ILE A 17 50.50 -32.20 1.33
N ILE A 18 49.84 -31.13 1.73
CA ILE A 18 50.08 -30.45 3.02
C ILE A 18 48.95 -30.85 3.98
N VAL A 19 49.32 -31.52 5.09
CA VAL A 19 48.40 -31.85 6.17
C VAL A 19 48.40 -30.69 7.17
N GLN A 20 47.24 -30.03 7.34
CA GLN A 20 47.08 -28.98 8.33
C GLN A 20 45.96 -29.32 9.31
N PRO A 21 46.11 -28.97 10.62
CA PRO A 21 45.00 -29.03 11.56
C PRO A 21 43.86 -28.14 11.11
N ILE A 22 42.60 -28.63 11.23
CA ILE A 22 41.40 -27.89 10.75
C ILE A 22 41.23 -26.53 11.44
N LYS A 23 41.59 -26.43 12.72
CA LYS A 23 41.38 -25.20 13.50
C LYS A 23 42.26 -24.03 13.00
N PRO A 24 43.56 -24.12 12.85
CA PRO A 24 44.36 -23.05 12.20
C PRO A 24 43.89 -22.74 10.79
N PHE A 25 43.58 -23.73 9.97
CA PHE A 25 43.10 -23.56 8.64
C PHE A 25 41.83 -22.70 8.58
N LEU A 26 40.86 -22.91 9.49
CA LEU A 26 39.65 -22.11 9.62
C LEU A 26 39.96 -20.67 10.04
N TYR A 27 40.86 -20.46 11.00
CA TYR A 27 41.24 -19.12 11.43
C TYR A 27 41.94 -18.31 10.30
N GLU A 28 42.79 -18.94 9.52
CA GLU A 28 43.57 -18.27 8.49
C GLU A 28 42.76 -18.00 7.20
N ASN A 29 41.80 -18.85 6.85
CA ASN A 29 41.12 -18.79 5.57
C ASN A 29 39.63 -18.42 5.72
N TYR A 30 38.90 -19.03 6.64
CA TYR A 30 37.46 -18.84 6.77
C TYR A 30 37.09 -17.57 7.54
N LEU A 31 37.83 -17.24 8.60
CA LEU A 31 37.53 -16.05 9.40
C LEU A 31 37.69 -14.73 8.61
N PRO A 32 38.76 -14.51 7.82
CA PRO A 32 38.86 -13.33 6.94
C PRO A 32 37.73 -13.28 5.91
N TYR A 33 37.36 -14.42 5.34
CA TYR A 33 36.22 -14.49 4.41
C TYR A 33 34.89 -14.15 5.11
N ALA A 34 34.66 -14.69 6.30
CA ALA A 34 33.48 -14.37 7.09
C ALA A 34 33.38 -12.86 7.40
N HIS A 35 34.49 -12.27 7.83
CA HIS A 35 34.60 -10.83 8.09
C HIS A 35 34.31 -9.98 6.83
N TYR A 36 34.86 -10.37 5.69
CA TYR A 36 34.58 -9.72 4.41
C TYR A 36 33.09 -9.80 4.04
N VAL A 37 32.46 -10.97 4.17
CA VAL A 37 31.04 -11.15 3.84
C VAL A 37 30.15 -10.30 4.75
N ILE A 38 30.47 -10.21 6.04
CA ILE A 38 29.74 -9.38 6.99
C ILE A 38 29.86 -7.90 6.64
N GLN A 39 31.09 -7.39 6.53
CA GLN A 39 31.32 -5.94 6.41
C GLN A 39 31.15 -5.39 5.00
N SER A 40 31.45 -6.21 3.97
CA SER A 40 31.58 -5.69 2.60
C SER A 40 30.59 -6.29 1.60
N ARG A 41 29.64 -7.14 2.05
CA ARG A 41 28.71 -7.79 1.13
C ARG A 41 27.26 -7.83 1.63
N ALA A 42 26.99 -8.38 2.84
CA ALA A 42 25.65 -8.81 3.21
C ALA A 42 24.85 -7.77 4.00
N LEU A 43 25.50 -7.08 4.94
CA LEU A 43 24.83 -6.15 5.83
C LEU A 43 24.87 -4.71 5.27
N VAL A 44 23.94 -3.89 5.72
CA VAL A 44 23.82 -2.48 5.34
C VAL A 44 24.57 -1.60 6.34
N GLY A 45 25.21 -0.55 5.87
CA GLY A 45 25.85 0.48 6.69
C GLY A 45 24.90 1.62 7.08
N LYS A 46 25.47 2.73 7.56
CA LYS A 46 24.72 3.93 7.99
C LYS A 46 23.80 4.51 6.90
N ASP A 47 24.18 4.41 5.63
CA ASP A 47 23.40 4.85 4.48
C ASP A 47 22.23 3.90 4.09
N GLY A 48 22.06 2.81 4.80
CA GLY A 48 21.02 1.82 4.54
C GLY A 48 21.21 1.01 3.25
N LEU A 49 22.38 1.11 2.60
CA LEU A 49 22.67 0.48 1.31
C LEU A 49 23.71 -0.63 1.46
N LYS A 50 23.52 -1.70 0.70
CA LYS A 50 24.58 -2.70 0.51
C LYS A 50 25.69 -2.15 -0.42
N PRO A 51 26.93 -2.63 -0.27
CA PRO A 51 28.03 -2.15 -1.09
C PRO A 51 27.80 -2.23 -2.61
N VAL A 52 27.15 -3.29 -3.10
CA VAL A 52 26.85 -3.44 -4.54
C VAL A 52 25.86 -2.36 -5.02
N LEU A 53 24.83 -2.05 -4.24
CA LEU A 53 23.84 -1.00 -4.57
C LEU A 53 24.48 0.38 -4.56
N LYS A 54 25.26 0.67 -3.52
CA LYS A 54 26.03 1.92 -3.40
C LYS A 54 26.94 2.16 -4.61
N ARG A 55 27.69 1.14 -5.01
CA ARG A 55 28.59 1.20 -6.17
C ARG A 55 27.84 1.35 -7.49
N GLY A 56 26.69 0.70 -7.62
CA GLY A 56 25.81 0.87 -8.77
C GLY A 56 25.26 2.29 -8.89
N ILE A 57 24.71 2.84 -7.81
CA ILE A 57 24.22 4.22 -7.74
C ILE A 57 25.34 5.22 -8.03
N TRP A 58 26.52 5.03 -7.42
CA TRP A 58 27.68 5.85 -7.70
C TRP A 58 28.10 5.83 -9.17
N THR A 59 28.13 4.66 -9.78
CA THR A 59 28.46 4.51 -11.21
C THR A 59 27.48 5.28 -12.10
N MET A 60 26.18 5.17 -11.82
CA MET A 60 25.15 5.92 -12.58
C MET A 60 25.36 7.43 -12.45
N TRP A 61 25.79 7.92 -11.28
CA TRP A 61 26.10 9.33 -11.06
C TRP A 61 27.32 9.78 -11.87
N VAL A 62 28.42 9.03 -11.81
CA VAL A 62 29.68 9.32 -12.57
C VAL A 62 29.40 9.31 -14.08
N LEU A 63 28.55 8.42 -14.57
CA LEU A 63 28.13 8.37 -15.98
C LEU A 63 27.11 9.45 -16.37
N GLY A 64 26.69 10.30 -15.43
CA GLY A 64 25.80 11.43 -15.67
C GLY A 64 24.35 11.05 -16.01
N LEU A 65 23.88 9.88 -15.54
CA LEU A 65 22.54 9.34 -15.83
C LEU A 65 21.44 9.99 -14.98
N LYS A 66 21.39 11.33 -14.96
CA LYS A 66 20.39 12.10 -14.21
C LYS A 66 18.99 11.89 -14.81
N ASN A 67 17.94 12.14 -14.00
CA ASN A 67 16.55 11.91 -14.39
C ASN A 67 16.14 12.71 -15.64
N ASN A 68 16.71 13.91 -15.82
CA ASN A 68 16.47 14.81 -16.95
C ASN A 68 17.42 14.55 -18.15
N LYS A 69 18.21 13.50 -18.12
CA LYS A 69 19.13 13.10 -19.19
C LYS A 69 18.62 11.86 -19.93
N PRO A 70 19.15 11.58 -21.14
CA PRO A 70 18.86 10.34 -21.86
C PRO A 70 19.27 9.11 -21.06
N THR A 71 18.60 8.00 -21.34
CA THR A 71 18.92 6.66 -20.82
C THR A 71 20.22 6.13 -21.46
N MET A 72 20.86 5.16 -20.81
CA MET A 72 22.02 4.41 -21.30
C MET A 72 21.77 2.91 -21.21
N LYS A 73 22.35 2.11 -22.12
CA LYS A 73 22.28 0.65 -22.06
C LYS A 73 22.75 0.14 -20.70
N ALA A 74 21.90 -0.69 -20.06
CA ALA A 74 22.20 -1.26 -18.76
C ALA A 74 23.51 -2.06 -18.74
N ALA A 75 23.80 -2.79 -19.81
CA ALA A 75 25.07 -3.49 -19.96
C ALA A 75 26.30 -2.58 -19.84
N THR A 76 26.25 -1.37 -20.40
CA THR A 76 27.35 -0.39 -20.26
C THR A 76 27.54 0.02 -18.82
N VAL A 77 26.45 0.31 -18.12
CA VAL A 77 26.47 0.72 -16.69
C VAL A 77 27.00 -0.40 -15.82
N TYR A 78 26.46 -1.61 -15.96
CA TYR A 78 26.79 -2.74 -15.08
C TYR A 78 28.24 -3.23 -15.29
N ASN A 79 28.71 -3.23 -16.54
CA ASN A 79 30.13 -3.53 -16.83
C ASN A 79 31.07 -2.46 -16.25
N HIS A 80 30.67 -1.19 -16.22
CA HIS A 80 31.44 -0.13 -15.57
C HIS A 80 31.51 -0.34 -14.04
N VAL A 81 30.41 -0.74 -13.38
CA VAL A 81 30.39 -1.12 -11.96
C VAL A 81 31.42 -2.22 -11.69
N VAL A 82 31.42 -3.29 -12.49
CA VAL A 82 32.33 -4.44 -12.32
C VAL A 82 33.79 -4.03 -12.56
N GLY A 83 34.05 -3.28 -13.63
CA GLY A 83 35.38 -2.90 -14.03
C GLY A 83 36.07 -1.92 -13.10
N HIS A 84 35.31 -1.00 -12.49
CA HIS A 84 35.88 0.12 -11.72
C HIS A 84 35.65 0.03 -10.21
N TYR A 85 34.53 -0.51 -9.74
CA TYR A 85 34.14 -0.38 -8.33
C TYR A 85 33.78 -1.68 -7.62
N HIS A 86 33.36 -2.73 -8.35
CA HIS A 86 32.87 -3.97 -7.75
C HIS A 86 33.44 -5.22 -8.44
N PRO A 87 34.64 -5.72 -8.03
CA PRO A 87 35.35 -6.81 -8.72
C PRO A 87 34.73 -8.19 -8.45
N HIS A 88 33.47 -8.38 -8.90
CA HIS A 88 32.69 -9.61 -8.78
C HIS A 88 31.98 -9.92 -10.09
N GLY A 89 31.33 -11.09 -10.17
CA GLY A 89 30.61 -11.49 -11.39
C GLY A 89 29.48 -10.49 -11.77
N PRO A 90 29.29 -10.20 -13.06
CA PRO A 90 28.32 -9.21 -13.53
C PRO A 90 26.85 -9.55 -13.19
N SER A 91 26.51 -10.84 -13.09
CA SER A 91 25.13 -11.28 -12.75
C SER A 91 24.67 -10.73 -11.40
N SER A 92 25.55 -10.70 -10.40
CA SER A 92 25.19 -10.19 -9.07
C SER A 92 24.89 -8.68 -9.09
N VAL A 93 25.61 -7.92 -9.91
CA VAL A 93 25.36 -6.49 -10.14
C VAL A 93 24.04 -6.29 -10.87
N THR A 94 23.82 -7.05 -11.96
CA THR A 94 22.57 -7.00 -12.73
C THR A 94 21.35 -7.28 -11.86
N GLU A 95 21.37 -8.38 -11.09
CA GLU A 95 20.24 -8.73 -10.18
C GLU A 95 19.98 -7.64 -9.13
N ALA A 96 21.04 -7.07 -8.56
CA ALA A 96 20.90 -6.02 -7.57
C ALA A 96 20.30 -4.73 -8.16
N MET A 97 20.78 -4.31 -9.32
CA MET A 97 20.31 -3.09 -10.01
C MET A 97 18.90 -3.24 -10.56
N VAL A 98 18.53 -4.43 -11.05
CA VAL A 98 17.18 -4.75 -11.49
C VAL A 98 16.17 -4.53 -10.36
N LYS A 99 16.48 -5.02 -9.17
CA LYS A 99 15.58 -4.87 -8.01
C LYS A 99 15.34 -3.40 -7.62
N LEU A 100 16.30 -2.50 -7.83
CA LEU A 100 16.14 -1.07 -7.55
C LEU A 100 15.13 -0.36 -8.46
N ALA A 101 14.78 -0.99 -9.56
CA ALA A 101 13.92 -0.39 -10.55
C ALA A 101 12.54 -1.07 -10.65
N GLN A 102 12.38 -2.30 -10.11
CA GLN A 102 11.11 -3.02 -10.11
C GLN A 102 10.17 -2.44 -9.05
N ASP A 103 9.02 -1.93 -9.48
CA ASP A 103 7.99 -1.31 -8.63
C ASP A 103 7.25 -2.31 -7.72
N PHE A 104 7.36 -3.61 -8.03
CA PHE A 104 6.88 -4.71 -7.18
C PHE A 104 7.95 -5.24 -6.22
N HIS A 105 9.18 -4.72 -6.29
CA HIS A 105 10.29 -5.10 -5.41
C HIS A 105 10.75 -3.95 -4.52
N SER A 106 10.93 -2.76 -5.08
CA SER A 106 11.26 -1.53 -4.36
C SER A 106 10.00 -0.72 -4.08
N ARG A 107 9.80 -0.32 -2.83
CA ARG A 107 8.66 0.54 -2.45
C ARG A 107 8.76 1.91 -3.11
N VAL A 108 9.99 2.42 -3.22
CA VAL A 108 10.36 3.61 -4.00
C VAL A 108 11.46 3.21 -4.99
N PRO A 109 11.12 2.99 -6.27
CA PRO A 109 12.13 2.72 -7.30
C PRO A 109 13.10 3.88 -7.49
N VAL A 110 14.40 3.59 -7.55
CA VAL A 110 15.46 4.59 -7.71
C VAL A 110 16.07 4.61 -9.11
N VAL A 111 15.77 3.59 -9.92
CA VAL A 111 16.20 3.44 -11.31
C VAL A 111 14.97 3.41 -12.21
N GLU A 112 14.94 4.26 -13.22
CA GLU A 112 13.96 4.24 -14.30
C GLU A 112 14.51 3.37 -15.44
N VAL A 113 13.66 2.54 -16.02
CA VAL A 113 14.03 1.59 -17.09
C VAL A 113 13.18 1.83 -18.32
N GLN A 114 13.85 1.83 -19.48
CA GLN A 114 13.20 1.79 -20.78
C GLN A 114 13.44 0.42 -21.42
N GLY A 115 12.36 -0.37 -21.53
CA GLY A 115 12.37 -1.74 -22.06
C GLY A 115 11.66 -2.74 -21.17
N GLY A 116 11.66 -4.02 -21.55
CA GLY A 116 11.13 -5.13 -20.75
C GLY A 116 12.04 -5.42 -19.55
N PHE A 117 11.48 -5.82 -18.37
CA PHE A 117 12.27 -5.71 -17.15
C PHE A 117 11.81 -6.67 -16.01
N GLY A 118 11.03 -7.67 -16.41
CA GLY A 118 10.43 -8.61 -15.47
C GLY A 118 9.08 -8.12 -14.95
N LEU A 119 8.29 -9.05 -14.47
CA LEU A 119 6.95 -8.84 -13.93
C LEU A 119 6.78 -9.61 -12.63
N GLN A 120 5.91 -9.13 -11.75
CA GLN A 120 5.54 -9.85 -10.52
C GLN A 120 4.91 -11.22 -10.81
N THR A 121 4.39 -11.43 -12.00
CA THR A 121 3.87 -12.74 -12.44
C THR A 121 4.91 -13.83 -12.39
N GLY A 122 6.20 -13.51 -12.53
CA GLY A 122 7.33 -14.46 -12.51
C GLY A 122 8.23 -14.38 -13.73
N ASP A 123 7.89 -13.49 -14.68
CA ASP A 123 8.75 -13.27 -15.85
C ASP A 123 10.07 -12.64 -15.42
N THR A 124 11.17 -13.24 -15.85
CA THR A 124 12.52 -12.75 -15.57
C THR A 124 12.88 -11.57 -16.48
N PRO A 125 13.69 -10.63 -16.01
CA PRO A 125 14.23 -9.57 -16.86
C PRO A 125 15.01 -10.16 -18.05
N PRO A 126 14.92 -9.56 -19.24
CA PRO A 126 15.77 -9.94 -20.36
C PRO A 126 17.23 -9.56 -20.08
N SER A 127 18.16 -9.99 -20.94
CA SER A 127 19.56 -9.60 -20.84
C SER A 127 19.71 -8.07 -20.84
N ASP A 128 20.65 -7.57 -20.04
CA ASP A 128 20.98 -6.15 -19.80
C ASP A 128 21.26 -5.32 -21.07
N ARG A 129 21.58 -5.96 -22.20
CA ARG A 129 21.73 -5.31 -23.51
C ARG A 129 20.41 -4.85 -24.14
N TYR A 130 19.25 -5.32 -23.66
CA TYR A 130 17.95 -5.04 -24.27
C TYR A 130 17.18 -3.90 -23.59
N TYR A 131 17.63 -3.40 -22.46
CA TYR A 131 16.98 -2.28 -21.76
C TYR A 131 17.99 -1.18 -21.42
N GLU A 132 17.48 -0.01 -21.12
CA GLU A 132 18.24 1.18 -20.79
C GLU A 132 17.83 1.71 -19.44
N VAL A 133 18.75 2.37 -18.75
CA VAL A 133 18.55 2.86 -17.38
C VAL A 133 18.96 4.31 -17.21
N LYS A 134 18.32 5.00 -16.27
CA LYS A 134 18.69 6.29 -15.70
C LYS A 134 18.15 6.40 -14.28
N PHE A 135 18.46 7.47 -13.57
CA PHE A 135 17.85 7.74 -12.27
C PHE A 135 16.38 8.15 -12.40
N THR A 136 15.58 7.75 -11.38
CA THR A 136 14.36 8.45 -11.02
C THR A 136 14.70 9.72 -10.23
N PRO A 137 13.76 10.69 -10.06
CA PRO A 137 13.96 11.82 -9.15
C PRO A 137 14.32 11.38 -7.72
N ALA A 138 13.71 10.30 -7.22
CA ALA A 138 14.03 9.72 -5.90
C ALA A 138 15.44 9.13 -5.83
N GLY A 139 15.91 8.53 -6.93
CA GLY A 139 17.25 7.95 -7.02
C GLY A 139 18.36 8.98 -6.96
N GLU A 140 18.20 10.15 -7.58
CA GLU A 140 19.18 11.24 -7.52
C GLU A 140 19.39 11.73 -6.09
N GLN A 141 18.34 11.80 -5.27
CA GLN A 141 18.40 12.24 -3.88
C GLN A 141 19.23 11.34 -2.96
N LEU A 142 19.63 10.15 -3.43
CA LEU A 142 20.54 9.29 -2.69
C LEU A 142 22.02 9.69 -2.86
N VAL A 143 22.37 10.46 -3.89
CA VAL A 143 23.78 10.65 -4.30
C VAL A 143 24.17 12.09 -4.63
N GLU A 144 23.22 12.97 -4.94
CA GLU A 144 23.51 14.31 -5.51
C GLU A 144 24.41 15.21 -4.64
N ASP A 145 24.37 15.06 -3.31
CA ASP A 145 25.21 15.86 -2.40
C ASP A 145 26.70 15.43 -2.40
N VAL A 146 27.06 14.32 -3.06
CA VAL A 146 28.47 13.90 -3.21
C VAL A 146 29.31 14.97 -3.92
N ASP A 147 28.72 15.70 -4.87
CA ASP A 147 29.41 16.80 -5.59
C ASP A 147 29.81 17.96 -4.65
N TYR A 148 29.26 18.02 -3.46
CA TYR A 148 29.55 19.02 -2.41
C TYR A 148 30.45 18.45 -1.30
N HIS A 149 31.15 17.35 -1.55
CA HIS A 149 32.04 16.70 -0.56
C HIS A 149 31.31 16.33 0.76
N ALA A 150 30.02 16.06 0.68
CA ALA A 150 29.19 15.75 1.83
C ALA A 150 29.61 14.47 2.57
N VAL A 151 30.39 13.59 1.95
CA VAL A 151 30.84 12.30 2.49
C VAL A 151 32.29 12.02 2.16
N GLU A 152 32.94 11.17 2.97
CA GLU A 152 34.33 10.72 2.77
C GLU A 152 34.46 9.91 1.47
N MET A 153 35.50 10.22 0.69
CA MET A 153 35.87 9.51 -0.54
C MET A 153 37.03 8.58 -0.30
N VAL A 154 36.88 7.30 -0.58
CA VAL A 154 37.89 6.25 -0.42
C VAL A 154 38.38 5.74 -1.77
N PRO A 155 39.63 5.21 -1.86
CA PRO A 155 40.12 4.63 -3.11
C PRO A 155 39.33 3.36 -3.47
N ASN A 156 39.17 3.10 -4.78
CA ASN A 156 38.64 1.85 -5.29
C ASN A 156 39.65 0.70 -5.10
N PHE A 157 39.30 -0.51 -5.51
CA PHE A 157 40.12 -1.72 -5.36
C PHE A 157 41.48 -1.65 -6.14
N THR A 158 41.58 -0.81 -7.16
CA THR A 158 42.81 -0.58 -7.91
C THR A 158 43.65 0.60 -7.36
N GLY A 159 43.06 1.44 -6.52
CA GLY A 159 43.65 2.69 -6.06
C GLY A 159 43.66 3.82 -7.09
N ALA A 160 43.21 3.61 -8.32
CA ALA A 160 43.23 4.58 -9.41
C ALA A 160 42.11 5.61 -9.34
N GLU A 161 40.97 5.24 -8.78
CA GLU A 161 39.78 6.08 -8.66
C GLU A 161 39.25 6.12 -7.23
N LYS A 162 38.39 7.09 -6.95
CA LYS A 162 37.73 7.22 -5.65
C LYS A 162 36.23 6.95 -5.77
N LEU A 163 35.66 6.43 -4.70
CA LEU A 163 34.23 6.24 -4.55
C LEU A 163 33.79 6.68 -3.14
N PRO A 164 32.53 7.06 -2.92
CA PRO A 164 32.05 7.43 -1.60
C PRO A 164 32.00 6.20 -0.65
N LYS A 165 32.50 6.37 0.56
CA LYS A 165 32.45 5.36 1.64
C LYS A 165 31.01 5.06 2.03
N SER A 166 30.18 6.11 2.12
CA SER A 166 28.73 6.07 2.28
C SER A 166 28.07 7.06 1.31
N LEU A 167 26.80 6.88 0.95
CA LEU A 167 26.07 7.87 0.16
C LEU A 167 25.39 8.89 1.06
N PRO A 168 25.33 10.18 0.66
CA PRO A 168 24.66 11.26 1.42
C PRO A 168 23.14 11.22 1.22
N VAL A 169 22.51 10.08 1.57
CA VAL A 169 21.10 9.83 1.31
C VAL A 169 20.20 10.88 1.97
N LYS A 170 19.19 11.38 1.23
CA LYS A 170 18.21 12.36 1.74
C LYS A 170 16.93 11.70 2.27
N TRP A 171 16.82 10.39 2.17
CA TRP A 171 15.73 9.61 2.74
C TRP A 171 16.24 8.24 3.20
N PRO A 172 15.66 7.65 4.27
CA PRO A 172 16.18 6.43 4.90
C PRO A 172 15.89 5.19 4.05
N PHE A 173 16.81 4.86 3.15
CA PHE A 173 16.66 3.83 2.12
C PHE A 173 16.27 2.47 2.69
N SER A 174 16.93 1.98 3.74
CA SER A 174 16.68 0.64 4.30
C SER A 174 15.34 0.52 5.01
N ILE A 175 14.81 1.62 5.56
CA ILE A 175 13.48 1.62 6.18
C ILE A 175 12.39 1.62 5.10
N ILE A 176 12.55 2.45 4.05
CA ILE A 176 11.55 2.60 2.99
C ILE A 176 11.55 1.42 2.03
N ASN A 177 12.73 0.97 1.55
CA ASN A 177 12.83 -0.10 0.55
C ASN A 177 13.15 -1.48 1.13
N GLY A 178 13.46 -1.53 2.44
CA GLY A 178 13.87 -2.77 3.06
C GLY A 178 15.28 -3.22 2.64
N GLY A 179 15.63 -4.42 3.04
CA GLY A 179 16.91 -5.04 2.67
C GLY A 179 17.08 -6.42 3.27
N GLN A 180 17.54 -7.38 2.48
CA GLN A 180 17.80 -8.73 2.93
C GLN A 180 19.26 -9.10 2.72
N GLY A 181 19.88 -9.79 3.66
CA GLY A 181 21.26 -10.22 3.55
C GLY A 181 21.56 -11.45 4.40
N ILE A 182 22.35 -12.35 3.84
CA ILE A 182 22.81 -13.56 4.52
C ILE A 182 24.32 -13.48 4.63
N ALA A 183 24.81 -13.42 5.87
CA ALA A 183 26.22 -13.41 6.19
C ALA A 183 26.59 -14.68 7.01
N VAL A 184 27.87 -14.79 7.37
CA VAL A 184 28.33 -15.87 8.23
C VAL A 184 27.96 -15.57 9.69
N GLY A 185 27.04 -16.35 10.26
CA GLY A 185 26.56 -16.15 11.63
C GLY A 185 25.54 -15.02 11.82
N TYR A 186 25.26 -14.22 10.77
CA TYR A 186 24.31 -13.11 10.81
C TYR A 186 23.40 -13.11 9.59
N ALA A 187 22.17 -12.67 9.78
CA ALA A 187 21.23 -12.40 8.70
C ALA A 187 20.52 -11.08 8.98
N THR A 188 20.14 -10.38 7.93
CA THR A 188 19.26 -9.22 8.02
C THR A 188 18.07 -9.41 7.11
N ASN A 189 16.89 -9.02 7.59
CA ASN A 189 15.66 -9.00 6.84
C ASN A 189 14.83 -7.79 7.29
N MET A 190 15.06 -6.66 6.64
CA MET A 190 14.31 -5.43 6.82
C MET A 190 13.22 -5.37 5.78
N LEU A 191 12.01 -5.02 6.19
CA LEU A 191 10.85 -4.93 5.31
C LEU A 191 10.59 -3.49 4.88
N PRO A 192 10.00 -3.27 3.70
CA PRO A 192 9.68 -1.94 3.21
C PRO A 192 8.55 -1.30 4.00
N HIS A 193 8.61 0.03 4.16
CA HIS A 193 7.59 0.86 4.82
C HIS A 193 7.12 1.99 3.92
N ASN A 194 5.98 2.56 4.26
CA ASN A 194 5.41 3.68 3.51
C ASN A 194 6.31 4.92 3.59
N PRO A 195 6.70 5.53 2.45
CA PRO A 195 7.63 6.66 2.44
C PRO A 195 7.08 7.91 3.14
N ASP A 196 5.78 8.19 3.04
CA ASP A 196 5.16 9.34 3.73
C ASP A 196 5.22 9.19 5.25
N GLU A 197 4.86 8.00 5.74
CA GLU A 197 4.87 7.67 7.17
C GLU A 197 6.28 7.70 7.76
N VAL A 198 7.25 7.11 7.06
CA VAL A 198 8.66 7.09 7.48
C VAL A 198 9.22 8.51 7.55
N MET A 199 9.01 9.34 6.51
CA MET A 199 9.47 10.72 6.52
C MET A 199 8.80 11.55 7.62
N ASN A 200 7.51 11.31 7.88
CA ASN A 200 6.81 11.92 9.01
C ASN A 200 7.39 11.48 10.37
N ALA A 201 7.76 10.20 10.52
CA ALA A 201 8.39 9.70 11.74
C ALA A 201 9.76 10.34 11.97
N VAL A 202 10.60 10.44 10.94
CA VAL A 202 11.91 11.12 10.99
C VAL A 202 11.75 12.59 11.40
N ILE A 203 10.85 13.33 10.74
CA ILE A 203 10.62 14.76 11.04
C ILE A 203 10.13 14.94 12.48
N LYS A 204 9.17 14.11 12.93
CA LYS A 204 8.66 14.16 14.31
C LYS A 204 9.73 13.79 15.35
N ARG A 205 10.63 12.85 15.00
CA ARG A 205 11.77 12.46 15.84
C ARG A 205 12.73 13.63 16.04
N MET A 206 13.13 14.31 14.95
CA MET A 206 13.96 15.51 15.01
C MET A 206 13.30 16.64 15.82
N GLN A 207 11.98 16.76 15.76
CA GLN A 207 11.22 17.74 16.56
C GLN A 207 11.05 17.35 18.03
N GLY A 208 11.56 16.20 18.49
CA GLY A 208 11.39 15.70 19.85
C GLY A 208 9.96 15.22 20.18
N LYS A 209 9.08 15.07 19.17
CA LYS A 209 7.67 14.69 19.34
C LYS A 209 7.41 13.19 19.23
N LEU A 210 8.46 12.38 18.99
CA LEU A 210 8.36 10.94 18.76
C LEU A 210 9.41 10.21 19.63
N ASN A 211 8.96 9.65 20.77
CA ASN A 211 9.84 9.09 21.77
C ASN A 211 9.46 7.68 22.26
N THR A 212 8.26 7.19 21.91
CA THR A 212 7.79 5.86 22.31
C THR A 212 7.31 5.06 21.10
N VAL A 213 7.37 3.73 21.21
CA VAL A 213 6.93 2.83 20.12
C VAL A 213 5.43 2.99 19.85
N ASP A 214 4.61 3.24 20.88
CA ASP A 214 3.17 3.48 20.67
C ASP A 214 2.90 4.78 19.89
N GLN A 215 3.73 5.82 20.08
CA GLN A 215 3.66 7.02 19.24
C GLN A 215 4.14 6.72 17.81
N LEU A 216 5.16 5.89 17.65
CA LEU A 216 5.69 5.50 16.35
C LEU A 216 4.65 4.71 15.54
N ILE A 217 3.97 3.74 16.15
CA ILE A 217 2.91 2.93 15.49
C ILE A 217 1.76 3.83 15.00
N ARG A 218 1.40 4.89 15.71
CA ARG A 218 0.37 5.85 15.24
C ARG A 218 0.80 6.63 14.00
N VAL A 219 2.09 6.81 13.76
CA VAL A 219 2.63 7.54 12.59
C VAL A 219 3.01 6.59 11.48
N MET A 220 3.51 5.42 11.82
CA MET A 220 4.00 4.36 10.94
C MET A 220 3.48 3.02 11.47
N PRO A 221 2.27 2.60 11.07
CA PRO A 221 1.58 1.44 11.66
C PRO A 221 2.29 0.11 11.44
N GLY A 222 3.14 0.01 10.41
CA GLY A 222 3.87 -1.20 10.07
C GLY A 222 4.39 -1.20 8.63
N PRO A 223 4.87 -2.34 8.14
CA PRO A 223 5.35 -2.49 6.78
C PRO A 223 4.32 -2.09 5.73
N ASP A 224 4.82 -1.66 4.57
CA ASP A 224 4.02 -1.29 3.41
C ASP A 224 4.64 -1.88 2.14
N PHE A 225 4.09 -3.01 1.72
CA PHE A 225 4.64 -3.77 0.61
C PHE A 225 4.23 -3.19 -0.75
N PRO A 226 5.14 -3.12 -1.72
CA PRO A 226 4.79 -2.70 -3.07
C PRO A 226 3.73 -3.59 -3.73
N THR A 227 3.61 -4.84 -3.30
CA THR A 227 2.67 -5.85 -3.82
C THR A 227 1.34 -5.88 -3.09
N HIS A 228 1.08 -4.89 -2.21
CA HIS A 228 -0.12 -4.82 -1.38
C HIS A 228 -0.23 -5.99 -0.38
N GLY A 229 -1.39 -6.61 -0.25
CA GLY A 229 -1.66 -7.71 0.69
C GLY A 229 -2.16 -7.23 2.04
N GLN A 230 -2.47 -8.19 2.91
CA GLN A 230 -3.06 -7.95 4.23
C GLN A 230 -2.16 -8.53 5.33
N ILE A 231 -1.79 -7.69 6.30
CA ILE A 231 -0.96 -8.07 7.44
C ILE A 231 -1.83 -8.43 8.63
N PHE A 232 -1.46 -9.51 9.34
CA PHE A 232 -2.02 -9.94 10.62
C PHE A 232 -0.90 -10.13 11.65
N GLY A 233 -1.15 -9.75 12.91
CA GLY A 233 -0.17 -9.86 13.98
C GLY A 233 0.50 -8.54 14.32
N VAL A 234 -0.29 -7.56 14.78
CA VAL A 234 0.21 -6.23 15.21
C VAL A 234 1.17 -6.32 16.40
N ASP A 235 1.05 -7.36 17.22
CA ASP A 235 1.97 -7.68 18.30
C ASP A 235 3.40 -7.92 17.78
N GLY A 236 3.55 -8.67 16.68
CA GLY A 236 4.84 -8.87 16.04
C GLY A 236 5.40 -7.61 15.40
N ILE A 237 4.55 -6.66 14.93
CA ILE A 237 4.99 -5.35 14.44
C ILE A 237 5.55 -4.53 15.60
N LYS A 238 4.85 -4.49 16.73
CA LYS A 238 5.31 -3.79 17.93
C LYS A 238 6.64 -4.36 18.42
N GLU A 239 6.74 -5.69 18.49
CA GLU A 239 7.94 -6.40 18.93
C GLU A 239 9.18 -6.01 18.09
N TYR A 240 9.08 -6.01 16.76
CA TYR A 240 10.27 -5.67 15.96
C TYR A 240 10.59 -4.18 15.97
N TYR A 241 9.63 -3.30 16.21
CA TYR A 241 9.91 -1.88 16.42
C TYR A 241 10.69 -1.64 17.71
N GLU A 242 10.41 -2.41 18.76
CA GLU A 242 11.07 -2.33 20.06
C GLU A 242 12.43 -3.02 20.09
N THR A 243 12.55 -4.19 19.47
CA THR A 243 13.70 -5.10 19.66
C THR A 243 14.53 -5.34 18.41
N GLY A 244 14.07 -4.92 17.24
CA GLY A 244 14.67 -5.25 15.95
C GLY A 244 14.32 -6.63 15.42
N LYS A 245 13.50 -7.41 16.14
CA LYS A 245 13.06 -8.77 15.76
C LYS A 245 11.58 -8.94 16.05
N GLY A 246 10.89 -9.62 15.16
CA GLY A 246 9.47 -9.93 15.31
C GLY A 246 8.97 -10.73 14.12
N SER A 247 7.71 -11.16 14.18
CA SER A 247 7.10 -11.89 13.07
C SER A 247 5.61 -11.64 12.98
N PHE A 248 5.09 -11.64 11.74
CA PHE A 248 3.69 -11.47 11.44
C PHE A 248 3.34 -12.19 10.13
N LEU A 249 2.04 -12.39 9.88
CA LEU A 249 1.53 -13.05 8.69
C LEU A 249 1.09 -12.04 7.64
N VAL A 250 1.31 -12.40 6.36
CA VAL A 250 0.78 -11.67 5.21
C VAL A 250 -0.05 -12.61 4.37
N ARG A 251 -1.29 -12.24 4.10
CA ARG A 251 -2.23 -12.96 3.23
C ARG A 251 -2.48 -12.22 1.94
N SER A 252 -2.71 -13.00 0.89
CA SER A 252 -3.24 -12.51 -0.38
C SER A 252 -4.68 -12.05 -0.21
N LYS A 253 -5.04 -10.96 -0.89
CA LYS A 253 -6.43 -10.52 -1.00
C LYS A 253 -7.15 -11.34 -2.05
N TYR A 254 -8.37 -11.76 -1.73
CA TYR A 254 -9.15 -12.65 -2.58
C TYR A 254 -10.60 -12.22 -2.73
N THR A 255 -11.26 -12.76 -3.75
CA THR A 255 -12.71 -12.74 -3.94
C THR A 255 -13.17 -14.13 -4.36
N ILE A 256 -14.38 -14.52 -3.95
CA ILE A 256 -14.99 -15.80 -4.36
C ILE A 256 -16.20 -15.49 -5.22
N ASN A 257 -16.17 -15.94 -6.46
CA ASN A 257 -17.25 -15.77 -7.43
C ASN A 257 -18.00 -17.07 -7.63
N ALA A 258 -19.34 -17.01 -7.57
CA ALA A 258 -20.18 -18.14 -7.97
C ALA A 258 -20.25 -18.21 -9.50
N LEU A 259 -20.01 -19.39 -10.06
CA LEU A 259 -20.11 -19.66 -11.49
C LEU A 259 -21.31 -20.59 -11.79
N PRO A 260 -21.81 -20.60 -13.03
CA PRO A 260 -22.92 -21.48 -13.42
C PRO A 260 -22.64 -22.96 -13.10
N ARG A 261 -23.70 -23.70 -12.79
CA ARG A 261 -23.67 -25.15 -12.47
C ARG A 261 -22.97 -25.48 -11.16
N GLY A 262 -23.05 -24.58 -10.14
CA GLY A 262 -22.50 -24.82 -8.81
C GLY A 262 -20.98 -24.88 -8.73
N LYS A 263 -20.29 -24.30 -9.72
CA LYS A 263 -18.84 -24.07 -9.70
C LYS A 263 -18.53 -22.77 -8.99
N HIS A 264 -17.31 -22.65 -8.50
CA HIS A 264 -16.80 -21.42 -7.90
C HIS A 264 -15.43 -21.06 -8.49
N GLU A 265 -15.11 -19.79 -8.45
CA GLU A 265 -13.81 -19.23 -8.80
C GLU A 265 -13.28 -18.45 -7.61
N ILE A 266 -12.03 -18.72 -7.20
CA ILE A 266 -11.33 -17.91 -6.19
C ILE A 266 -10.32 -17.05 -6.94
N VAL A 267 -10.48 -15.73 -6.87
CA VAL A 267 -9.64 -14.76 -7.56
C VAL A 267 -8.76 -14.04 -6.55
N PHE A 268 -7.46 -14.08 -6.75
CA PHE A 268 -6.47 -13.35 -5.95
C PHE A 268 -5.93 -12.17 -6.75
N THR A 269 -5.86 -10.98 -6.12
CA THR A 269 -5.43 -9.72 -6.77
C THR A 269 -4.23 -9.08 -6.11
N GLU A 270 -3.95 -9.41 -4.84
CA GLU A 270 -2.80 -8.93 -4.09
C GLU A 270 -2.06 -10.14 -3.49
N PHE A 271 -0.73 -10.08 -3.45
CA PHE A 271 0.09 -11.23 -3.09
C PHE A 271 1.13 -10.85 -2.03
N PRO A 272 1.56 -11.80 -1.18
CA PRO A 272 2.65 -11.56 -0.24
C PRO A 272 3.91 -11.10 -0.97
N TYR A 273 4.66 -10.22 -0.33
CA TYR A 273 5.86 -9.60 -0.89
C TYR A 273 6.88 -10.65 -1.35
N GLN A 274 7.47 -10.45 -2.53
CA GLN A 274 8.45 -11.34 -3.18
C GLN A 274 7.90 -12.73 -3.59
N ILE A 275 6.60 -12.90 -3.63
CA ILE A 275 5.96 -14.12 -4.14
C ILE A 275 5.42 -13.84 -5.55
N SER A 276 5.80 -14.69 -6.51
CA SER A 276 5.28 -14.63 -7.88
C SER A 276 4.07 -15.54 -8.07
N ILE A 277 3.20 -15.18 -9.02
CA ILE A 277 2.02 -15.97 -9.37
C ILE A 277 2.42 -17.35 -9.89
N GLU A 278 3.45 -17.43 -10.71
CA GLU A 278 3.93 -18.71 -11.25
C GLU A 278 4.44 -19.65 -10.15
N LYS A 279 5.13 -19.13 -9.13
CA LYS A 279 5.53 -19.92 -7.96
C LYS A 279 4.32 -20.54 -7.26
N ILE A 280 3.25 -19.77 -7.04
CA ILE A 280 2.02 -20.27 -6.41
C ILE A 280 1.40 -21.39 -7.25
N LYS A 281 1.34 -21.22 -8.58
CA LYS A 281 0.83 -22.26 -9.51
C LYS A 281 1.67 -23.55 -9.44
N GLU A 282 2.99 -23.42 -9.41
CA GLU A 282 3.90 -24.55 -9.26
C GLU A 282 3.69 -25.27 -7.91
N GLU A 283 3.52 -24.53 -6.82
CA GLU A 283 3.22 -25.07 -5.50
C GLU A 283 1.90 -25.85 -5.49
N ILE A 284 0.82 -25.29 -6.07
CA ILE A 284 -0.48 -25.97 -6.21
C ILE A 284 -0.33 -27.27 -7.00
N SER A 285 0.34 -27.24 -8.15
CA SER A 285 0.55 -28.42 -8.99
C SER A 285 1.33 -29.51 -8.25
N LYS A 286 2.42 -29.13 -7.60
CA LYS A 286 3.26 -30.04 -6.81
C LYS A 286 2.50 -30.66 -5.63
N ILE A 287 1.66 -29.88 -4.94
CA ILE A 287 0.86 -30.37 -3.81
C ILE A 287 -0.20 -31.37 -4.29
N LYS A 288 -0.86 -31.10 -5.43
CA LYS A 288 -1.82 -32.03 -6.05
C LYS A 288 -1.14 -33.38 -6.39
N GLU A 289 0.01 -33.33 -7.02
CA GLU A 289 0.74 -34.52 -7.48
C GLU A 289 1.35 -35.33 -6.32
N THR A 290 1.97 -34.66 -5.34
CA THR A 290 2.79 -35.35 -4.33
C THR A 290 2.03 -35.66 -3.03
N LYS A 291 1.04 -34.82 -2.65
CA LYS A 291 0.33 -34.93 -1.37
C LYS A 291 -1.14 -35.33 -1.51
N ASN A 292 -1.64 -35.46 -2.73
CA ASN A 292 -3.06 -35.72 -3.03
C ASN A 292 -4.01 -34.78 -2.25
N LYS A 293 -3.61 -33.49 -2.14
CA LYS A 293 -4.39 -32.40 -1.55
C LYS A 293 -4.73 -31.37 -2.62
N LEU A 294 -5.67 -30.46 -2.32
CA LEU A 294 -6.18 -29.47 -3.27
C LEU A 294 -6.77 -30.12 -4.53
N THR A 295 -7.35 -31.31 -4.38
CA THR A 295 -7.94 -32.08 -5.48
C THR A 295 -9.23 -31.48 -6.02
N GLU A 296 -9.85 -30.58 -5.22
CA GLU A 296 -11.04 -29.79 -5.56
C GLU A 296 -10.74 -28.66 -6.57
N ILE A 297 -9.47 -28.29 -6.72
CA ILE A 297 -9.03 -27.30 -7.71
C ILE A 297 -9.01 -27.93 -9.08
N VAL A 298 -9.73 -27.35 -10.03
CA VAL A 298 -9.71 -27.77 -11.44
C VAL A 298 -8.44 -27.23 -12.10
N GLU A 299 -8.26 -25.91 -12.07
CA GLU A 299 -7.17 -25.22 -12.73
C GLU A 299 -6.81 -23.93 -11.98
N ALA A 300 -5.55 -23.51 -12.05
CA ALA A 300 -5.05 -22.23 -11.60
C ALA A 300 -4.51 -21.42 -12.78
N LYS A 301 -5.13 -20.27 -13.08
CA LYS A 301 -4.87 -19.43 -14.26
C LYS A 301 -4.25 -18.11 -13.87
N ASN A 302 -3.19 -17.72 -14.55
CA ASN A 302 -2.70 -16.35 -14.48
C ASN A 302 -3.48 -15.51 -15.51
N LEU A 303 -4.30 -14.58 -15.02
CA LEU A 303 -5.12 -13.68 -15.83
C LEU A 303 -4.63 -12.22 -15.75
N SER A 304 -3.38 -12.03 -15.35
CA SER A 304 -2.77 -10.71 -15.18
C SER A 304 -2.65 -9.98 -16.51
N ASP A 305 -3.03 -8.70 -16.53
CA ASP A 305 -2.83 -7.80 -17.66
C ASP A 305 -2.66 -6.34 -17.18
N LYS A 306 -2.32 -5.42 -18.10
CA LYS A 306 -2.11 -3.99 -17.78
C LYS A 306 -3.33 -3.28 -17.18
N LYS A 307 -4.56 -3.76 -17.43
CA LYS A 307 -5.78 -3.13 -16.96
C LYS A 307 -6.22 -3.69 -15.62
N ARG A 308 -6.11 -5.00 -15.44
CA ARG A 308 -6.54 -5.72 -14.23
C ARG A 308 -5.45 -5.83 -13.18
N GLY A 309 -4.20 -5.54 -13.54
CA GLY A 309 -3.06 -5.80 -12.67
C GLY A 309 -2.77 -7.29 -12.53
N ASN A 310 -2.25 -7.70 -11.39
CA ASN A 310 -1.91 -9.08 -11.08
C ASN A 310 -3.15 -9.86 -10.65
N VAL A 311 -3.49 -10.92 -11.38
CA VAL A 311 -4.70 -11.73 -11.12
C VAL A 311 -4.38 -13.21 -11.24
N LEU A 312 -4.56 -13.95 -10.15
CA LEU A 312 -4.56 -15.42 -10.14
C LEU A 312 -6.01 -15.90 -9.93
N SER A 313 -6.56 -16.62 -10.88
CA SER A 313 -7.87 -17.23 -10.80
C SER A 313 -7.73 -18.74 -10.55
N ILE A 314 -8.46 -19.27 -9.59
CA ILE A 314 -8.48 -20.69 -9.22
C ILE A 314 -9.89 -21.22 -9.37
N ASP A 315 -10.11 -22.10 -10.35
CA ASP A 315 -11.36 -22.77 -10.61
C ASP A 315 -11.58 -23.92 -9.63
N VAL A 316 -12.69 -23.89 -8.89
CA VAL A 316 -13.09 -24.92 -7.92
C VAL A 316 -14.18 -25.81 -8.51
N LYS A 317 -14.11 -27.14 -8.28
CA LYS A 317 -15.09 -28.12 -8.73
C LYS A 317 -16.50 -27.81 -8.22
N ALA A 318 -17.50 -28.17 -9.03
CA ALA A 318 -18.89 -28.09 -8.61
C ALA A 318 -19.13 -28.93 -7.36
N GLY A 319 -19.83 -28.34 -6.38
CA GLY A 319 -20.20 -28.98 -5.12
C GLY A 319 -19.09 -28.99 -4.05
N ALA A 320 -17.87 -28.54 -4.35
CA ALA A 320 -16.85 -28.35 -3.34
C ALA A 320 -17.08 -27.02 -2.59
N ASN A 321 -16.75 -26.99 -1.29
CA ASN A 321 -16.82 -25.78 -0.48
C ASN A 321 -15.60 -24.87 -0.80
N PRO A 322 -15.79 -23.69 -1.41
CA PRO A 322 -14.69 -22.83 -1.83
C PRO A 322 -13.90 -22.27 -0.64
N TYR A 323 -14.52 -22.12 0.53
CA TYR A 323 -13.86 -21.59 1.73
C TYR A 323 -12.88 -22.60 2.35
N LEU A 324 -13.22 -23.90 2.35
CA LEU A 324 -12.29 -24.96 2.77
C LEU A 324 -11.10 -25.05 1.81
N VAL A 325 -11.36 -24.93 0.50
CA VAL A 325 -10.29 -24.87 -0.51
C VAL A 325 -9.40 -23.66 -0.29
N LEU A 326 -9.97 -22.49 0.00
CA LEU A 326 -9.22 -21.27 0.31
C LEU A 326 -8.33 -21.42 1.54
N GLU A 327 -8.86 -22.01 2.64
CA GLU A 327 -8.05 -22.27 3.83
C GLU A 327 -6.90 -23.25 3.56
N ASP A 328 -7.15 -24.29 2.79
CA ASP A 328 -6.10 -25.22 2.41
C ASP A 328 -5.07 -24.57 1.49
N LEU A 329 -5.47 -23.63 0.62
CA LEU A 329 -4.56 -22.81 -0.16
C LEU A 329 -3.68 -21.94 0.73
N PHE A 330 -4.21 -21.23 1.70
CA PHE A 330 -3.42 -20.44 2.64
C PHE A 330 -2.44 -21.29 3.45
N LYS A 331 -2.86 -22.44 3.95
CA LYS A 331 -2.02 -23.35 4.75
C LYS A 331 -0.92 -24.08 3.97
N LEU A 332 -1.12 -24.29 2.68
CA LEU A 332 -0.27 -25.18 1.89
C LEU A 332 0.57 -24.45 0.86
N THR A 333 0.27 -23.21 0.55
CA THR A 333 0.94 -22.41 -0.49
C THR A 333 1.45 -21.09 0.05
N SER A 334 2.23 -20.37 -0.76
CA SER A 334 2.74 -19.04 -0.43
C SER A 334 1.70 -17.92 -0.55
N LEU A 335 0.40 -18.24 -0.73
CA LEU A 335 -0.70 -17.25 -0.65
C LEU A 335 -0.85 -16.67 0.76
N GLU A 336 -0.38 -17.39 1.78
CA GLU A 336 -0.11 -16.91 3.12
C GLU A 336 1.35 -17.13 3.45
N THR A 337 2.04 -16.10 3.93
CA THR A 337 3.48 -16.17 4.22
C THR A 337 3.78 -15.51 5.56
N ASN A 338 4.54 -16.22 6.42
CA ASN A 338 5.06 -15.64 7.65
C ASN A 338 6.34 -14.87 7.36
N PHE A 339 6.35 -13.59 7.71
CA PHE A 339 7.52 -12.72 7.63
C PHE A 339 8.19 -12.61 8.98
N SER A 340 9.45 -13.05 9.05
CA SER A 340 10.30 -12.86 10.22
C SER A 340 11.24 -11.68 9.96
N VAL A 341 11.15 -10.66 10.78
CA VAL A 341 11.99 -9.46 10.73
C VAL A 341 13.24 -9.67 11.57
N ASN A 342 14.38 -9.21 11.07
CA ASN A 342 15.63 -9.12 11.80
C ASN A 342 16.42 -7.92 11.25
N MET A 343 16.46 -6.84 12.02
CA MET A 343 17.09 -5.58 11.60
C MET A 343 18.55 -5.53 12.04
N THR A 344 19.37 -6.45 11.51
CA THR A 344 20.81 -6.46 11.75
C THR A 344 21.52 -5.53 10.77
N THR A 345 22.23 -4.51 11.30
CA THR A 345 22.99 -3.50 10.57
C THR A 345 24.47 -3.52 10.95
N LEU A 346 25.28 -2.73 10.25
CA LEU A 346 26.68 -2.46 10.62
C LEU A 346 26.76 -1.11 11.33
N ASP A 347 27.17 -1.15 12.58
CA ASP A 347 27.60 0.03 13.32
C ASP A 347 29.11 -0.03 13.51
N GLU A 348 29.85 0.95 13.01
CA GLU A 348 31.30 1.00 12.97
C GLU A 348 31.98 -0.31 12.54
N GLY A 349 31.38 -0.99 11.56
CA GLY A 349 31.85 -2.29 11.05
C GLY A 349 31.51 -3.50 11.92
N ARG A 350 30.72 -3.34 12.98
CA ARG A 350 30.25 -4.44 13.85
C ARG A 350 28.77 -4.72 13.55
N PRO A 351 28.37 -6.00 13.46
CA PRO A 351 26.96 -6.36 13.32
C PRO A 351 26.22 -6.08 14.63
N VAL A 352 25.14 -5.28 14.55
CA VAL A 352 24.28 -4.93 15.67
C VAL A 352 22.82 -5.15 15.26
N VAL A 353 22.00 -5.67 16.17
CA VAL A 353 20.55 -5.69 15.98
C VAL A 353 20.02 -4.35 16.41
N SER A 354 19.51 -3.59 15.47
CA SER A 354 18.97 -2.24 15.66
C SER A 354 17.45 -2.30 15.83
N ASN A 355 16.89 -1.53 16.73
CA ASN A 355 15.45 -1.29 16.78
C ASN A 355 15.06 -0.19 15.75
N MET A 356 13.78 0.15 15.64
CA MET A 356 13.35 1.12 14.63
C MET A 356 13.84 2.55 14.94
N PHE A 357 13.93 2.92 16.22
CA PHE A 357 14.47 4.23 16.61
C PHE A 357 15.97 4.32 16.30
N ASP A 358 16.73 3.25 16.53
CA ASP A 358 18.17 3.22 16.19
C ASP A 358 18.39 3.47 14.69
N LEU A 359 17.53 2.90 13.83
CA LEU A 359 17.61 3.13 12.39
C LEU A 359 17.25 4.56 12.00
N ILE A 360 16.21 5.12 12.61
CA ILE A 360 15.79 6.53 12.38
C ILE A 360 16.89 7.48 12.85
N ASP A 361 17.41 7.27 14.04
CA ASP A 361 18.45 8.12 14.64
C ASP A 361 19.78 8.02 13.84
N THR A 362 20.16 6.81 13.42
CA THR A 362 21.34 6.61 12.52
C THR A 362 21.19 7.38 11.20
N PHE A 363 19.99 7.39 10.62
CA PHE A 363 19.73 8.19 9.41
C PHE A 363 19.84 9.70 9.70
N ILE A 364 19.25 10.17 10.82
CA ILE A 364 19.30 11.59 11.21
C ILE A 364 20.75 12.03 11.40
N ASP A 365 21.54 11.26 12.15
CA ASP A 365 22.95 11.56 12.40
C ASP A 365 23.77 11.62 11.11
N GLN A 366 23.59 10.63 10.24
CA GLN A 366 24.27 10.61 8.94
C GLN A 366 23.84 11.78 8.05
N ARG A 367 22.54 12.12 8.03
CA ARG A 367 22.05 13.26 7.24
C ARG A 367 22.60 14.58 7.77
N LYS A 368 22.65 14.74 9.09
CA LYS A 368 23.21 15.91 9.76
C LYS A 368 24.71 16.07 9.43
N GLU A 369 25.48 15.00 9.55
CA GLU A 369 26.90 14.99 9.16
C GLU A 369 27.07 15.39 7.69
N ALA A 370 26.34 14.77 6.77
CA ALA A 370 26.41 15.06 5.35
C ALA A 370 25.98 16.51 5.02
N PHE A 371 24.99 17.03 5.72
CA PHE A 371 24.51 18.39 5.56
C PHE A 371 25.53 19.42 6.03
N ILE A 372 26.13 19.21 7.19
CA ILE A 372 27.23 20.08 7.72
C ILE A 372 28.39 20.07 6.76
N ASN A 373 28.91 18.94 6.35
CA ASN A 373 30.04 18.84 5.40
C ASN A 373 29.73 19.58 4.09
N LYS A 374 28.52 19.49 3.60
CA LYS A 374 28.05 20.24 2.42
C LYS A 374 28.07 21.74 2.63
N LEU A 375 27.64 22.23 3.81
CA LEU A 375 27.68 23.66 4.14
C LEU A 375 29.14 24.16 4.27
N GLU A 376 30.01 23.41 4.94
CA GLU A 376 31.44 23.72 5.07
C GLU A 376 32.13 23.79 3.70
N TYR A 377 31.84 22.82 2.81
CA TYR A 377 32.37 22.88 1.45
C TYR A 377 31.87 24.11 0.69
N LYS A 378 30.60 24.47 0.81
CA LYS A 378 30.08 25.68 0.18
C LYS A 378 30.72 26.93 0.74
N LEU A 379 30.90 27.00 2.06
CA LEU A 379 31.53 28.11 2.75
C LEU A 379 32.99 28.29 2.26
N ASP A 380 33.79 27.22 2.23
CA ASP A 380 35.18 27.24 1.73
C ASP A 380 35.22 27.68 0.27
N ASN A 381 34.34 27.14 -0.58
CA ASN A 381 34.28 27.51 -1.99
C ASN A 381 33.88 28.98 -2.20
N ASN A 382 32.91 29.47 -1.42
CA ASN A 382 32.48 30.87 -1.47
C ASN A 382 33.56 31.79 -0.95
N SER A 383 34.26 31.42 0.12
CA SER A 383 35.40 32.16 0.67
C SER A 383 36.55 32.31 -0.35
N ARG A 384 36.90 31.21 -1.04
CA ARG A 384 37.89 31.24 -2.12
C ARG A 384 37.45 32.11 -3.29
N LYS A 385 36.21 32.02 -3.73
CA LYS A 385 35.67 32.87 -4.78
C LYS A 385 35.65 34.34 -4.36
N LEU A 386 35.24 34.64 -3.13
CA LEU A 386 35.23 35.99 -2.59
C LEU A 386 36.63 36.57 -2.54
N GLU A 387 37.61 35.82 -2.10
CA GLU A 387 39.03 36.21 -2.10
C GLU A 387 39.51 36.55 -3.51
N GLN A 388 39.26 35.65 -4.49
CA GLN A 388 39.64 35.88 -5.89
C GLN A 388 38.94 37.11 -6.48
N ARG A 389 37.62 37.25 -6.29
CA ARG A 389 36.84 38.36 -6.83
C ARG A 389 37.22 39.72 -6.18
N SER A 390 37.53 39.70 -4.87
CA SER A 390 38.00 40.90 -4.17
C SER A 390 39.35 41.38 -4.71
N GLY A 391 40.27 40.45 -5.00
CA GLY A 391 41.54 40.77 -5.66
C GLY A 391 41.36 41.43 -7.04
N VAL A 392 40.45 40.87 -7.83
CA VAL A 392 40.06 41.44 -9.14
C VAL A 392 39.47 42.86 -9.00
N ALA A 393 38.54 43.05 -8.05
CA ALA A 393 37.93 44.35 -7.79
C ALA A 393 38.99 45.43 -7.40
N SER A 394 39.97 45.05 -6.55
CA SER A 394 41.06 45.93 -6.16
C SER A 394 41.90 46.39 -7.36
N VAL A 395 42.21 45.47 -8.27
CA VAL A 395 43.02 45.75 -9.48
C VAL A 395 42.21 46.54 -10.51
N LEU A 396 40.91 46.28 -10.65
CA LEU A 396 40.01 47.05 -11.54
C LEU A 396 39.74 48.48 -11.06
N SER A 397 40.09 48.83 -9.81
CA SER A 397 40.00 50.19 -9.31
C SER A 397 40.97 51.14 -9.98
N ASP A 398 42.19 50.67 -10.42
CA ASP A 398 43.19 51.41 -11.17
C ASP A 398 43.78 50.51 -12.29
N LEU A 399 43.01 50.39 -13.36
CA LEU A 399 43.31 49.50 -14.49
C LEU A 399 44.58 49.93 -15.24
N ASP A 400 44.73 51.24 -15.48
CA ASP A 400 45.90 51.76 -16.20
C ASP A 400 47.20 51.45 -15.48
N LYS A 401 47.20 51.57 -14.16
CA LYS A 401 48.33 51.23 -13.33
C LYS A 401 48.63 49.72 -13.40
N THR A 402 47.58 48.89 -13.34
CA THR A 402 47.73 47.43 -13.43
C THR A 402 48.38 47.03 -14.75
N ILE A 403 47.89 47.55 -15.86
CA ILE A 403 48.44 47.25 -17.20
C ILE A 403 49.90 47.73 -17.27
N ASN A 404 50.24 48.91 -16.72
CA ASN A 404 51.58 49.41 -16.71
C ASN A 404 52.55 48.59 -15.86
N ILE A 405 52.12 48.08 -14.69
CA ILE A 405 52.86 47.16 -13.86
C ILE A 405 53.17 45.87 -14.63
N ILE A 406 52.16 45.23 -15.22
CA ILE A 406 52.33 43.99 -15.99
C ILE A 406 53.26 44.17 -17.17
N ARG A 407 53.12 45.28 -17.93
CA ARG A 407 54.02 45.57 -19.11
C ARG A 407 55.45 45.89 -18.77
N LYS A 408 55.73 46.45 -17.59
CA LYS A 408 57.07 46.82 -17.16
C LYS A 408 57.81 45.68 -16.45
N SER A 409 57.17 44.67 -16.01
CA SER A 409 57.72 43.50 -15.33
C SER A 409 58.37 42.56 -16.34
N GLU A 410 59.59 42.09 -16.03
CA GLU A 410 60.43 41.21 -16.89
C GLU A 410 59.93 39.73 -16.78
N SER A 411 59.24 39.39 -15.73
CA SER A 411 58.70 38.05 -15.48
C SER A 411 57.28 38.06 -14.85
N SER A 412 56.52 36.94 -14.97
CA SER A 412 55.23 36.78 -14.28
C SER A 412 55.35 36.84 -12.76
N GLU A 413 56.51 36.41 -12.21
CA GLU A 413 56.83 36.47 -10.79
C GLU A 413 56.98 37.89 -10.30
N GLU A 414 57.73 38.69 -11.07
CA GLU A 414 57.95 40.11 -10.80
C GLU A 414 56.63 40.90 -10.94
N ALA A 415 55.82 40.60 -11.96
CA ALA A 415 54.49 41.20 -12.13
C ALA A 415 53.60 40.89 -10.93
N ARG A 416 53.58 39.65 -10.44
CA ARG A 416 52.85 39.22 -9.24
C ARG A 416 53.24 40.03 -8.02
N ASN A 417 54.55 40.09 -7.72
CA ASN A 417 55.06 40.78 -6.54
C ASN A 417 54.75 42.28 -6.58
N ASN A 418 54.88 42.92 -7.74
CA ASN A 418 54.54 44.33 -7.92
C ASN A 418 53.07 44.64 -7.78
N ILE A 419 52.22 43.76 -8.25
CA ILE A 419 50.75 43.85 -8.08
C ILE A 419 50.39 43.68 -6.61
N MET A 420 50.95 42.66 -5.92
CA MET A 420 50.74 42.42 -4.49
C MET A 420 51.11 43.65 -3.67
N GLN A 421 52.29 44.22 -3.92
CA GLN A 421 52.75 45.36 -3.17
C GLN A 421 51.92 46.64 -3.43
N HIS A 422 51.46 46.84 -4.67
CA HIS A 422 50.78 48.07 -5.04
C HIS A 422 49.29 48.06 -4.57
N PHE A 423 48.60 46.92 -4.68
CA PHE A 423 47.18 46.80 -4.37
C PHE A 423 46.92 46.21 -2.97
N GLY A 424 47.93 45.77 -2.23
CA GLY A 424 47.79 45.15 -0.92
C GLY A 424 47.05 43.81 -0.96
N ILE A 425 47.17 43.08 -2.07
CA ILE A 425 46.53 41.78 -2.25
C ILE A 425 47.53 40.64 -2.03
N ASN A 426 47.02 39.44 -1.72
CA ASN A 426 47.87 38.28 -1.49
C ASN A 426 48.26 37.57 -2.79
N GLU A 427 49.13 36.55 -2.67
CA GLU A 427 49.71 35.81 -3.80
C GLU A 427 48.61 35.11 -4.63
N ALA A 428 47.64 34.44 -3.97
CA ALA A 428 46.55 33.74 -4.65
C ALA A 428 45.66 34.71 -5.45
N GLN A 429 45.41 35.90 -4.92
CA GLN A 429 44.66 36.95 -5.60
C GLN A 429 45.44 37.50 -6.81
N ALA A 430 46.74 37.77 -6.65
CA ALA A 430 47.58 38.25 -7.72
C ALA A 430 47.76 37.23 -8.85
N ASP A 431 47.93 35.95 -8.52
CA ASP A 431 47.98 34.85 -9.49
C ASP A 431 46.66 34.71 -10.27
N TYR A 432 45.54 34.86 -9.59
CA TYR A 432 44.22 34.84 -10.25
C TYR A 432 44.05 36.02 -11.22
N VAL A 433 44.44 37.21 -10.79
CA VAL A 433 44.43 38.43 -11.63
C VAL A 433 45.30 38.28 -12.89
N LEU A 434 46.51 37.73 -12.78
CA LEU A 434 47.40 37.52 -13.93
C LEU A 434 46.88 36.52 -14.96
N LYS A 435 45.98 35.62 -14.55
CA LYS A 435 45.31 34.62 -15.42
C LYS A 435 44.04 35.16 -16.11
N LEU A 436 43.60 36.39 -15.77
CA LEU A 436 42.39 36.96 -16.38
C LEU A 436 42.61 37.35 -17.83
N SER A 437 41.59 37.13 -18.65
CA SER A 437 41.58 37.65 -20.01
C SER A 437 41.32 39.17 -20.03
N LEU A 438 41.89 39.89 -21.00
CA LEU A 438 41.64 41.32 -21.18
C LEU A 438 40.16 41.67 -21.41
N SER A 439 39.34 40.71 -21.83
CA SER A 439 37.92 40.89 -22.05
C SER A 439 37.11 41.16 -20.78
N VAL A 440 37.63 40.77 -19.59
CA VAL A 440 36.95 40.94 -18.28
C VAL A 440 37.18 42.33 -17.70
N LEU A 441 37.96 43.17 -18.37
CA LEU A 441 38.41 44.49 -17.88
C LEU A 441 37.48 45.65 -18.29
N THR A 442 36.24 45.36 -18.70
CA THR A 442 35.29 46.42 -19.07
C THR A 442 34.60 47.00 -17.84
N LYS A 443 34.03 48.23 -17.96
CA LYS A 443 33.25 48.88 -16.88
C LYS A 443 32.04 48.01 -16.47
N ALA A 444 31.36 47.42 -17.44
CA ALA A 444 30.22 46.54 -17.20
C ALA A 444 30.60 45.28 -16.42
N ASP A 445 31.78 44.74 -16.63
CA ASP A 445 32.26 43.56 -15.90
C ASP A 445 32.69 43.92 -14.46
N LYS A 446 33.22 45.15 -14.22
CA LYS A 446 33.46 45.65 -12.86
C LYS A 446 32.18 45.66 -12.01
N ASP A 447 31.11 46.24 -12.57
CA ASP A 447 29.81 46.31 -11.85
C ASP A 447 29.26 44.91 -11.56
N LYS A 448 29.38 43.97 -12.49
CA LYS A 448 29.00 42.55 -12.27
C LYS A 448 29.83 41.89 -11.15
N ILE A 449 31.15 42.12 -11.15
CA ILE A 449 32.04 41.55 -10.11
C ILE A 449 31.70 42.12 -8.72
N LEU A 450 31.35 43.41 -8.62
CA LEU A 450 30.93 43.99 -7.35
C LEU A 450 29.60 43.39 -6.85
N LEU A 451 28.64 43.20 -7.73
CA LEU A 451 27.40 42.51 -7.39
C LEU A 451 27.63 41.05 -6.96
N GLU A 452 28.54 40.36 -7.67
CA GLU A 452 28.91 38.97 -7.31
C GLU A 452 29.60 38.91 -5.94
N ILE A 453 30.45 39.88 -5.61
CA ILE A 453 31.11 39.99 -4.28
C ILE A 453 30.04 40.20 -3.19
N GLU A 454 29.09 41.09 -3.42
CA GLU A 454 28.02 41.37 -2.46
C GLU A 454 27.15 40.14 -2.21
N ALA A 455 26.77 39.44 -3.28
CA ALA A 455 26.00 38.18 -3.20
C ALA A 455 26.78 37.10 -2.45
N LEU A 456 28.08 36.90 -2.78
CA LEU A 456 28.95 35.95 -2.11
C LEU A 456 29.15 36.28 -0.62
N ARG A 457 29.31 37.56 -0.25
CA ARG A 457 29.38 37.97 1.16
C ARG A 457 28.16 37.61 1.93
N LYS A 458 27.00 37.94 1.37
CA LYS A 458 25.70 37.62 2.00
C LYS A 458 25.53 36.13 2.17
N GLU A 459 25.79 35.34 1.11
CA GLU A 459 25.69 33.86 1.19
C GLU A 459 26.69 33.27 2.21
N THR A 460 27.90 33.81 2.28
CA THR A 460 28.90 33.40 3.25
C THR A 460 28.44 33.67 4.69
N GLU A 461 27.93 34.86 4.96
CA GLU A 461 27.39 35.22 6.27
C GLU A 461 26.19 34.34 6.66
N GLU A 462 25.27 34.06 5.71
CA GLU A 462 24.13 33.13 5.91
C GLU A 462 24.64 31.72 6.26
N LEU A 463 25.67 31.20 5.56
CA LEU A 463 26.24 29.88 5.82
C LEU A 463 26.98 29.83 7.17
N GLU A 464 27.72 30.87 7.54
CA GLU A 464 28.41 30.98 8.84
C GLU A 464 27.40 31.01 9.99
N ASN A 465 26.31 31.81 9.86
CA ASN A 465 25.26 31.87 10.86
C ASN A 465 24.56 30.53 11.01
N LEU A 466 24.26 29.85 9.90
CA LEU A 466 23.63 28.54 9.92
C LEU A 466 24.54 27.47 10.56
N LEU A 467 25.85 27.45 10.26
CA LEU A 467 26.78 26.49 10.84
C LEU A 467 27.02 26.69 12.35
N ASN A 468 26.82 27.91 12.86
CA ASN A 468 26.99 28.23 14.28
C ASN A 468 25.73 27.97 15.12
N ASP A 469 24.60 27.63 14.53
CA ASP A 469 23.32 27.38 15.21
C ASP A 469 22.80 25.95 14.92
N GLU A 470 22.95 25.06 15.89
CA GLU A 470 22.51 23.66 15.76
C GLU A 470 21.01 23.54 15.55
N ALA A 471 20.21 24.40 16.17
CA ALA A 471 18.75 24.39 15.99
C ALA A 471 18.35 24.84 14.59
N ALA A 472 19.06 25.83 14.04
CA ALA A 472 18.85 26.26 12.65
C ALA A 472 19.26 25.19 11.64
N ILE A 473 20.34 24.42 11.90
CA ILE A 473 20.71 23.25 11.08
C ILE A 473 19.58 22.23 11.10
N ASP A 474 19.05 21.87 12.26
CA ASP A 474 17.98 20.88 12.38
C ASP A 474 16.71 21.34 11.63
N GLU A 475 16.37 22.63 11.72
CA GLU A 475 15.23 23.19 10.99
C GLU A 475 15.45 23.16 9.45
N ALA A 476 16.65 23.50 9.00
CA ALA A 476 17.03 23.45 7.58
C ALA A 476 16.96 22.00 7.04
N ILE A 477 17.40 21.01 7.82
CA ILE A 477 17.29 19.60 7.46
C ILE A 477 15.81 19.18 7.41
N ILE A 478 14.97 19.61 8.36
CA ILE A 478 13.52 19.32 8.36
C ILE A 478 12.86 19.88 7.09
N GLU A 479 13.22 21.08 6.63
CA GLU A 479 12.69 21.65 5.38
C GLU A 479 13.19 20.88 4.15
N GLU A 480 14.44 20.43 4.14
CA GLU A 480 14.95 19.54 3.10
C GLU A 480 14.17 18.21 3.09
N LEU A 481 13.92 17.59 4.26
CA LEU A 481 13.15 16.35 4.39
C LEU A 481 11.70 16.53 3.91
N LYS A 482 11.06 17.67 4.19
CA LYS A 482 9.72 17.99 3.66
C LYS A 482 9.71 18.10 2.13
N THR A 483 10.77 18.65 1.55
CA THR A 483 10.92 18.76 0.10
C THR A 483 11.17 17.39 -0.53
N THR A 484 12.07 16.60 0.06
CA THR A 484 12.34 15.21 -0.32
C THR A 484 11.09 14.35 -0.25
N LYS A 485 10.31 14.49 0.83
CA LYS A 485 9.03 13.82 1.02
C LYS A 485 8.08 14.03 -0.17
N LYS A 486 7.95 15.25 -0.69
CA LYS A 486 7.08 15.54 -1.85
C LYS A 486 7.46 14.75 -3.11
N VAL A 487 8.71 14.31 -3.23
CA VAL A 487 9.20 13.52 -4.37
C VAL A 487 8.91 12.03 -4.22
N ILE A 488 8.93 11.51 -2.99
CA ILE A 488 8.84 10.07 -2.72
C ILE A 488 7.52 9.65 -2.07
N ALA A 489 6.71 10.58 -1.57
CA ALA A 489 5.45 10.29 -0.87
C ALA A 489 4.46 9.56 -1.77
N ASP A 490 3.79 8.58 -1.20
CA ASP A 490 2.80 7.73 -1.84
C ASP A 490 1.81 7.20 -0.80
N GLU A 491 0.60 6.84 -1.21
CA GLU A 491 -0.40 6.25 -0.34
C GLU A 491 0.01 4.86 0.14
N ARG A 492 -0.48 4.48 1.33
CA ARG A 492 -0.29 3.13 1.87
C ARG A 492 -0.97 2.10 0.97
N ARG A 493 -0.26 1.04 0.66
CA ARG A 493 -0.72 -0.05 -0.21
C ARG A 493 -1.18 -1.27 0.58
N THR A 494 -0.51 -1.58 1.69
CA THR A 494 -0.75 -2.79 2.48
C THR A 494 -1.77 -2.51 3.59
N PHE A 495 -2.81 -3.30 3.67
CA PHE A 495 -3.77 -3.25 4.77
C PHE A 495 -3.19 -3.96 6.01
N ILE A 496 -3.36 -3.36 7.19
CA ILE A 496 -2.97 -3.96 8.47
C ILE A 496 -4.24 -4.23 9.27
N ASP A 497 -4.48 -5.49 9.58
CA ASP A 497 -5.58 -5.90 10.45
C ASP A 497 -5.16 -5.74 11.92
N ASN A 498 -6.00 -5.11 12.74
CA ASN A 498 -5.66 -4.81 14.13
C ASN A 498 -5.91 -6.03 15.07
N VAL A 499 -5.43 -7.20 14.68
CA VAL A 499 -5.54 -8.44 15.46
C VAL A 499 -4.15 -8.99 15.78
N THR A 500 -4.04 -9.66 16.92
CA THR A 500 -2.81 -10.40 17.27
C THR A 500 -2.68 -11.67 16.43
N LEU A 501 -1.46 -12.19 16.31
CA LEU A 501 -1.24 -13.43 15.58
C LEU A 501 -1.93 -14.63 16.25
N GLU A 502 -2.08 -14.62 17.56
CA GLU A 502 -2.75 -15.67 18.34
C GLU A 502 -4.25 -15.64 18.11
N ASP A 503 -4.89 -14.46 18.21
CA ASP A 503 -6.32 -14.29 17.99
C ASP A 503 -6.72 -14.69 16.56
N MET A 504 -5.92 -14.28 15.56
CA MET A 504 -6.13 -14.67 14.19
C MET A 504 -6.09 -16.20 14.00
N LYS A 505 -5.07 -16.90 14.58
CA LYS A 505 -4.97 -18.36 14.50
C LYS A 505 -6.11 -19.06 15.21
N LEU A 506 -6.60 -18.50 16.32
CA LEU A 506 -7.77 -19.02 17.03
C LEU A 506 -9.02 -18.88 16.17
N ALA A 507 -9.26 -17.70 15.61
CA ALA A 507 -10.38 -17.43 14.73
C ALA A 507 -10.36 -18.33 13.48
N ASP A 508 -9.20 -18.55 12.85
CA ASP A 508 -9.05 -19.48 11.72
C ASP A 508 -9.42 -20.92 12.12
N LYS A 509 -9.00 -21.37 13.32
CA LYS A 509 -9.31 -22.71 13.82
C LYS A 509 -10.81 -22.87 14.06
N GLU A 510 -11.45 -21.87 14.65
CA GLU A 510 -12.91 -21.86 14.87
C GLU A 510 -13.66 -21.84 13.54
N SER A 511 -13.26 -20.97 12.63
CA SER A 511 -13.80 -20.87 11.28
C SER A 511 -13.74 -22.21 10.54
N ARG A 512 -12.59 -22.87 10.58
CA ARG A 512 -12.43 -24.19 9.96
C ARG A 512 -13.33 -25.26 10.58
N ASN A 513 -13.49 -25.22 11.90
CA ASN A 513 -14.40 -26.15 12.57
C ASN A 513 -15.86 -25.90 12.16
N LYS A 514 -16.30 -24.66 12.13
CA LYS A 514 -17.64 -24.27 11.63
C LYS A 514 -17.82 -24.66 10.15
N MET A 515 -16.84 -24.42 9.29
CA MET A 515 -16.90 -24.81 7.87
C MET A 515 -16.99 -26.34 7.68
N LYS A 516 -16.32 -27.13 8.50
CA LYS A 516 -16.46 -28.59 8.45
C LYS A 516 -17.85 -29.07 8.87
N LEU A 517 -18.56 -28.31 9.70
CA LEU A 517 -19.96 -28.62 10.02
C LEU A 517 -20.87 -28.45 8.81
N LEU A 518 -20.54 -27.53 7.88
CA LEU A 518 -21.29 -27.35 6.63
C LEU A 518 -21.26 -28.59 5.72
N GLU A 519 -20.28 -29.47 5.85
CA GLU A 519 -20.25 -30.74 5.14
C GLU A 519 -21.24 -31.77 5.70
N LYS A 520 -21.75 -31.52 6.92
CA LYS A 520 -22.82 -32.30 7.53
C LYS A 520 -24.18 -31.63 7.29
N ASN A 521 -25.23 -32.37 7.43
CA ASN A 521 -26.59 -31.78 7.37
C ASN A 521 -26.92 -31.16 8.73
N VAL A 522 -26.71 -29.85 8.87
CA VAL A 522 -26.97 -29.07 10.09
C VAL A 522 -27.89 -27.90 9.77
N ASP A 523 -28.64 -27.44 10.78
CA ASP A 523 -29.47 -26.25 10.65
C ASP A 523 -28.59 -25.01 10.57
N THR A 524 -29.01 -24.04 9.74
CA THR A 524 -28.36 -22.76 9.55
C THR A 524 -29.38 -21.69 9.24
N THR A 525 -29.08 -20.44 9.53
CA THR A 525 -29.87 -19.29 9.12
C THR A 525 -29.13 -18.50 8.07
N ILE A 526 -29.78 -18.19 6.97
CA ILE A 526 -29.23 -17.43 5.85
C ILE A 526 -29.75 -16.01 5.94
N TYR A 527 -28.86 -15.03 5.78
CA TYR A 527 -29.16 -13.61 5.84
C TYR A 527 -28.78 -12.92 4.54
N ILE A 528 -29.61 -11.97 4.10
CA ILE A 528 -29.24 -10.94 3.13
C ILE A 528 -29.22 -9.61 3.88
N LEU A 529 -28.08 -8.90 3.80
CA LEU A 529 -27.88 -7.62 4.45
C LEU A 529 -28.36 -6.47 3.53
N SER A 530 -28.54 -5.27 4.09
CA SER A 530 -29.03 -4.09 3.34
C SER A 530 -28.10 -3.70 2.19
N ASN A 531 -26.81 -3.96 2.29
CA ASN A 531 -25.83 -3.76 1.22
C ASN A 531 -25.85 -4.86 0.12
N GLY A 532 -26.81 -5.82 0.20
CA GLY A 532 -26.95 -6.90 -0.77
C GLY A 532 -26.00 -8.08 -0.58
N THR A 533 -25.26 -8.13 0.52
CA THR A 533 -24.43 -9.28 0.88
C THR A 533 -25.29 -10.44 1.37
N ILE A 534 -24.96 -11.68 0.95
CA ILE A 534 -25.56 -12.90 1.47
C ILE A 534 -24.56 -13.68 2.32
N LEU A 535 -25.01 -14.16 3.49
CA LEU A 535 -24.20 -14.98 4.38
C LEU A 535 -25.08 -15.99 5.14
N GLN A 536 -24.47 -16.97 5.80
CA GLN A 536 -25.15 -17.91 6.69
C GLN A 536 -24.50 -17.91 8.08
N SER A 537 -25.29 -18.20 9.11
CA SER A 537 -24.79 -18.40 10.47
C SER A 537 -25.30 -19.73 11.03
N LEU A 538 -24.41 -20.43 11.72
CA LEU A 538 -24.73 -21.64 12.50
C LEU A 538 -25.12 -21.31 13.94
N ASP A 539 -24.94 -20.08 14.36
CA ASP A 539 -25.23 -19.60 15.71
C ASP A 539 -26.70 -19.15 15.80
N GLU A 540 -27.32 -19.31 16.96
CA GLU A 540 -28.72 -18.90 17.20
C GLU A 540 -28.89 -17.39 17.17
N THR A 541 -27.81 -16.63 17.47
CA THR A 541 -27.80 -15.17 17.44
C THR A 541 -26.76 -14.69 16.47
N PHE A 542 -27.18 -13.85 15.52
CA PHE A 542 -26.31 -13.19 14.55
C PHE A 542 -26.20 -11.70 14.89
N ASN A 543 -24.98 -11.24 15.19
CA ASN A 543 -24.71 -9.84 15.47
C ASN A 543 -24.04 -9.20 14.27
N THR A 544 -24.64 -8.15 13.73
CA THR A 544 -24.10 -7.40 12.58
C THR A 544 -24.37 -5.90 12.76
N HIS A 545 -23.44 -5.08 12.26
CA HIS A 545 -23.61 -3.62 12.16
C HIS A 545 -24.36 -3.21 10.88
N VAL A 546 -24.58 -4.14 9.95
CA VAL A 546 -25.30 -3.89 8.70
C VAL A 546 -26.70 -4.44 8.85
N PRO A 547 -27.78 -3.66 8.61
CA PRO A 547 -29.15 -4.12 8.76
C PRO A 547 -29.48 -5.38 7.96
N ILE A 548 -30.23 -6.31 8.57
CA ILE A 548 -30.69 -7.53 7.91
C ILE A 548 -31.88 -7.17 7.04
N LYS A 549 -31.81 -7.49 5.76
CA LYS A 549 -32.89 -7.26 4.78
C LYS A 549 -33.80 -8.47 4.59
N SER A 550 -33.26 -9.66 4.72
CA SER A 550 -34.02 -10.93 4.56
C SER A 550 -33.29 -12.04 5.31
N GLU A 551 -34.08 -12.94 5.93
CA GLU A 551 -33.55 -14.13 6.60
C GLU A 551 -34.36 -15.37 6.21
N LEU A 552 -33.71 -16.55 6.24
CA LEU A 552 -34.32 -17.84 6.00
C LEU A 552 -33.63 -18.94 6.81
N LYS A 553 -34.36 -19.70 7.60
CA LYS A 553 -33.88 -20.94 8.23
C LYS A 553 -33.84 -22.05 7.19
N ALA A 554 -32.74 -22.74 7.07
CA ALA A 554 -32.50 -23.81 6.12
C ALA A 554 -31.51 -24.84 6.69
N THR A 555 -31.29 -25.94 5.97
CA THR A 555 -30.18 -26.86 6.29
C THR A 555 -29.04 -26.70 5.29
N THR A 556 -27.86 -27.04 5.71
CA THR A 556 -26.63 -26.87 4.89
C THR A 556 -26.64 -27.67 3.60
N GLN A 557 -27.49 -28.71 3.49
CA GLN A 557 -27.61 -29.54 2.27
C GLN A 557 -28.70 -29.08 1.30
N GLU A 558 -29.42 -28.02 1.66
CA GLU A 558 -30.49 -27.49 0.82
C GLU A 558 -29.99 -26.60 -0.30
N VAL A 559 -30.87 -26.37 -1.28
CA VAL A 559 -30.70 -25.36 -2.34
C VAL A 559 -31.79 -24.31 -2.14
N ILE A 560 -31.36 -23.06 -2.06
CA ILE A 560 -32.29 -21.91 -1.95
C ILE A 560 -32.29 -21.11 -3.24
N ASN A 561 -33.37 -20.35 -3.46
CA ASN A 561 -33.47 -19.40 -4.56
C ASN A 561 -33.29 -17.97 -4.02
N VAL A 562 -32.47 -17.17 -4.71
CA VAL A 562 -32.20 -15.79 -4.35
C VAL A 562 -32.56 -14.88 -5.51
N LEU A 563 -33.29 -13.81 -5.24
CA LEU A 563 -33.61 -12.78 -6.22
C LEU A 563 -32.50 -11.76 -6.30
N LYS A 564 -32.04 -11.47 -7.53
CA LYS A 564 -31.09 -10.41 -7.82
C LYS A 564 -31.79 -9.10 -8.17
N ASN A 565 -31.01 -8.01 -8.10
CA ASN A 565 -31.50 -6.67 -8.41
C ASN A 565 -31.89 -6.47 -9.89
N ASP A 566 -31.45 -7.33 -10.78
CA ASP A 566 -31.82 -7.35 -12.21
C ASP A 566 -33.10 -8.15 -12.50
N GLY A 567 -33.77 -8.68 -11.47
CA GLY A 567 -35.00 -9.50 -11.59
C GLY A 567 -34.72 -10.97 -11.89
N THR A 568 -33.50 -11.41 -12.01
CA THR A 568 -33.15 -12.81 -12.19
C THR A 568 -33.17 -13.58 -10.87
N VAL A 569 -33.47 -14.86 -10.91
CA VAL A 569 -33.42 -15.77 -9.76
C VAL A 569 -32.26 -16.71 -9.93
N GLU A 570 -31.42 -16.81 -8.91
CA GLU A 570 -30.29 -17.72 -8.83
C GLU A 570 -30.55 -18.80 -7.76
N SER A 571 -30.25 -20.06 -8.09
CA SER A 571 -30.28 -21.15 -7.13
C SER A 571 -28.92 -21.37 -6.51
N LEU A 572 -28.80 -21.24 -5.20
CA LEU A 572 -27.56 -21.38 -4.44
C LEU A 572 -27.60 -22.61 -3.53
N ASN A 573 -26.54 -23.40 -3.52
CA ASN A 573 -26.34 -24.42 -2.49
C ASN A 573 -26.02 -23.72 -1.17
N VAL A 574 -26.74 -24.01 -0.11
CA VAL A 574 -26.56 -23.39 1.20
C VAL A 574 -25.14 -23.54 1.70
N LYS A 575 -24.53 -24.73 1.58
CA LYS A 575 -23.13 -24.97 1.99
C LYS A 575 -22.09 -24.10 1.28
N ALA A 576 -22.44 -23.47 0.15
CA ALA A 576 -21.55 -22.58 -0.60
C ALA A 576 -21.75 -21.10 -0.28
N ILE A 577 -22.74 -20.77 0.55
CA ILE A 577 -22.96 -19.41 1.05
C ILE A 577 -21.90 -19.10 2.10
N PRO A 578 -21.31 -17.90 2.10
CA PRO A 578 -20.35 -17.48 3.12
C PRO A 578 -20.86 -17.68 4.54
N LEU A 579 -20.02 -18.24 5.41
CA LEU A 579 -20.32 -18.35 6.83
C LEU A 579 -20.02 -17.01 7.50
N ASP A 580 -20.82 -16.64 8.48
CA ASP A 580 -20.51 -15.55 9.40
C ASP A 580 -19.32 -15.93 10.28
N ILE A 581 -18.18 -15.28 10.03
CA ILE A 581 -16.93 -15.58 10.73
C ILE A 581 -16.30 -14.26 11.18
N PRO A 582 -16.06 -14.06 12.50
CA PRO A 582 -15.59 -12.79 13.07
C PRO A 582 -14.26 -12.26 12.51
N SER A 583 -13.41 -13.15 12.01
CA SER A 583 -12.05 -12.78 11.54
C SER A 583 -11.97 -12.42 10.05
N SER A 584 -13.06 -12.45 9.32
CA SER A 584 -12.99 -12.28 7.88
C SER A 584 -13.70 -11.00 7.41
N THR A 585 -13.07 -9.87 7.62
CA THR A 585 -13.42 -8.62 6.92
C THR A 585 -13.39 -8.77 5.39
N ASN A 586 -12.80 -9.85 4.87
CA ASN A 586 -12.66 -10.14 3.44
C ASN A 586 -13.59 -11.24 2.89
N LEU A 587 -14.50 -11.81 3.67
CA LEU A 587 -15.53 -12.72 3.15
C LEU A 587 -16.56 -12.03 2.25
N LEU A 588 -16.51 -10.72 2.17
CA LEU A 588 -17.37 -9.85 1.37
C LEU A 588 -16.91 -9.71 -0.10
N GLY A 589 -16.36 -10.76 -0.68
CA GLY A 589 -16.10 -10.83 -2.12
C GLY A 589 -17.34 -11.00 -2.99
N VAL A 590 -18.52 -10.72 -2.47
CA VAL A 590 -19.76 -10.64 -3.26
C VAL A 590 -19.89 -9.21 -3.75
N GLU A 591 -20.10 -9.02 -5.07
CA GLU A 591 -20.40 -7.69 -5.63
C GLU A 591 -21.50 -7.04 -4.80
N GLU A 592 -21.22 -5.90 -4.20
CA GLU A 592 -22.16 -5.14 -3.39
C GLU A 592 -23.50 -4.91 -4.15
N ASN A 593 -24.61 -5.00 -3.42
CA ASN A 593 -25.96 -4.74 -3.94
C ASN A 593 -26.51 -5.70 -5.02
N LYS A 594 -26.00 -6.93 -5.11
CA LYS A 594 -26.48 -7.89 -6.12
C LYS A 594 -27.74 -8.65 -5.70
N PHE A 595 -27.82 -9.06 -4.44
CA PHE A 595 -28.95 -9.84 -3.91
C PHE A 595 -29.98 -8.96 -3.20
N VAL A 596 -31.26 -9.26 -3.41
CA VAL A 596 -32.37 -8.48 -2.87
C VAL A 596 -33.12 -9.22 -1.77
N THR A 597 -33.49 -10.47 -2.00
CA THR A 597 -34.22 -11.29 -1.03
C THR A 597 -34.05 -12.78 -1.30
N ILE A 598 -34.26 -13.58 -0.25
CA ILE A 598 -34.34 -15.05 -0.37
C ILE A 598 -35.78 -15.43 -0.71
N LEU A 599 -35.91 -16.30 -1.70
CA LEU A 599 -37.23 -16.78 -2.15
C LEU A 599 -37.47 -18.19 -1.59
N PRO A 600 -38.69 -18.52 -1.13
CA PRO A 600 -39.05 -19.88 -0.76
C PRO A 600 -38.93 -20.81 -1.97
N SER A 601 -38.67 -22.10 -1.75
CA SER A 601 -38.54 -23.09 -2.82
C SER A 601 -39.79 -23.21 -3.70
N ASN A 602 -40.95 -22.97 -3.12
CA ASN A 602 -42.23 -22.80 -3.83
C ASN A 602 -43.13 -21.83 -3.06
N LEU A 603 -44.11 -21.25 -3.74
CA LEU A 603 -45.11 -20.32 -3.14
C LEU A 603 -46.37 -21.04 -2.59
N ASN A 604 -46.38 -22.37 -2.56
CA ASN A 604 -47.56 -23.13 -2.11
C ASN A 604 -47.65 -23.15 -0.56
N GLY A 605 -48.76 -22.75 0.00
CA GLY A 605 -49.04 -22.77 1.45
C GLY A 605 -48.89 -21.42 2.11
N THR A 606 -47.82 -21.16 2.83
CA THR A 606 -47.64 -19.98 3.66
C THR A 606 -47.54 -18.67 2.85
N TYR A 607 -46.90 -18.71 1.67
CA TYR A 607 -46.70 -17.53 0.83
C TYR A 607 -47.67 -17.49 -0.34
N LYS A 608 -48.26 -16.31 -0.61
CA LYS A 608 -49.26 -16.06 -1.67
C LYS A 608 -48.64 -15.40 -2.92
N GLY A 609 -47.50 -14.74 -2.80
CA GLY A 609 -46.80 -14.06 -3.87
C GLY A 609 -45.49 -13.46 -3.42
N VAL A 610 -44.77 -12.85 -4.34
CA VAL A 610 -43.54 -12.08 -4.06
C VAL A 610 -43.80 -10.64 -4.48
N LEU A 611 -43.75 -9.71 -3.54
CA LEU A 611 -43.74 -8.27 -3.81
C LEU A 611 -42.39 -7.85 -4.32
N ILE A 612 -42.36 -6.99 -5.33
CA ILE A 612 -41.16 -6.41 -5.94
C ILE A 612 -41.36 -4.90 -6.01
N VAL A 613 -40.32 -4.11 -5.63
CA VAL A 613 -40.27 -2.66 -5.78
C VAL A 613 -38.95 -2.29 -6.50
N THR A 614 -39.06 -1.41 -7.50
CA THR A 614 -37.90 -0.97 -8.28
C THR A 614 -37.44 0.44 -7.90
N ASP A 615 -36.23 0.81 -8.28
CA ASP A 615 -35.64 2.16 -8.10
C ASP A 615 -36.41 3.25 -8.88
N ALA A 616 -37.19 2.89 -9.88
CA ALA A 616 -38.17 3.77 -10.56
C ALA A 616 -39.49 3.91 -9.83
N GLY A 617 -39.69 3.29 -8.63
CA GLY A 617 -40.93 3.27 -7.88
C GLY A 617 -42.02 2.38 -8.48
N ASN A 618 -41.69 1.50 -9.41
CA ASN A 618 -42.60 0.51 -9.95
C ASN A 618 -42.77 -0.69 -9.01
N VAL A 619 -43.95 -1.28 -8.98
CA VAL A 619 -44.30 -2.39 -8.08
C VAL A 619 -44.95 -3.52 -8.84
N ASN A 620 -44.86 -4.74 -8.29
CA ASN A 620 -45.59 -5.91 -8.79
C ASN A 620 -45.68 -6.97 -7.68
N ILE A 621 -46.74 -7.76 -7.66
CA ILE A 621 -46.85 -9.00 -6.89
C ILE A 621 -46.85 -10.17 -7.86
N VAL A 622 -45.79 -10.98 -7.81
CA VAL A 622 -45.68 -12.17 -8.66
C VAL A 622 -46.27 -13.37 -7.93
N LYS A 623 -47.28 -14.01 -8.55
CA LYS A 623 -47.91 -15.23 -8.05
C LYS A 623 -47.38 -16.48 -8.77
N ASN A 624 -47.74 -17.63 -8.26
CA ASN A 624 -47.43 -18.95 -8.80
C ASN A 624 -45.93 -19.32 -8.69
N ASN A 625 -45.47 -20.16 -9.58
CA ASN A 625 -44.09 -20.72 -9.50
C ASN A 625 -43.03 -19.66 -9.68
N ILE A 626 -41.97 -19.77 -8.86
CA ILE A 626 -40.76 -18.97 -9.00
C ILE A 626 -39.99 -19.40 -10.25
N LYS A 627 -39.87 -18.52 -11.24
CA LYS A 627 -39.13 -18.75 -12.48
C LYS A 627 -38.23 -17.55 -12.77
N SER A 628 -37.06 -17.78 -13.33
CA SER A 628 -36.14 -16.72 -13.78
C SER A 628 -36.43 -16.30 -15.22
N PRO A 629 -36.57 -15.01 -15.55
CA PRO A 629 -36.65 -13.89 -14.62
C PRO A 629 -38.00 -13.85 -13.87
N LEU A 630 -37.98 -13.44 -12.60
CA LEU A 630 -39.16 -13.29 -11.79
C LEU A 630 -40.06 -12.14 -12.28
N ALA A 631 -39.42 -11.02 -12.67
CA ALA A 631 -40.06 -9.87 -13.30
C ALA A 631 -39.29 -9.41 -14.52
N LYS A 632 -40.02 -8.93 -15.54
CA LYS A 632 -39.41 -8.26 -16.70
C LYS A 632 -39.14 -6.81 -16.34
N MET A 633 -37.86 -6.48 -16.18
CA MET A 633 -37.42 -5.14 -15.84
C MET A 633 -37.46 -4.21 -17.06
N ILE A 634 -37.77 -2.94 -16.86
CA ILE A 634 -37.60 -1.88 -17.84
C ILE A 634 -36.09 -1.60 -17.94
N LEU A 635 -35.61 -1.12 -19.10
CA LEU A 635 -34.19 -0.84 -19.32
C LEU A 635 -33.63 0.11 -18.23
N ASN A 636 -32.57 -0.32 -17.55
CA ASN A 636 -31.87 0.38 -16.45
C ASN A 636 -32.62 0.42 -15.10
N GLU A 637 -33.77 -0.26 -14.92
CA GLU A 637 -34.37 -0.42 -13.61
C GLU A 637 -33.67 -1.50 -12.78
N LYS A 638 -33.64 -1.29 -11.45
CA LYS A 638 -33.14 -2.27 -10.48
C LYS A 638 -34.16 -2.50 -9.38
N ILE A 639 -34.29 -3.74 -8.94
CA ILE A 639 -35.08 -4.07 -7.76
C ILE A 639 -34.32 -3.58 -6.52
N ILE A 640 -34.98 -2.74 -5.72
CA ILE A 640 -34.46 -2.22 -4.46
C ILE A 640 -35.01 -2.96 -3.24
N TYR A 641 -36.21 -3.51 -3.36
CA TYR A 641 -36.87 -4.25 -2.30
C TYR A 641 -37.72 -5.37 -2.87
N ALA A 642 -37.74 -6.53 -2.21
CA ALA A 642 -38.65 -7.62 -2.49
C ALA A 642 -38.91 -8.44 -1.22
N LYS A 643 -40.12 -8.93 -1.08
CA LYS A 643 -40.54 -9.78 0.07
C LYS A 643 -41.54 -10.82 -0.38
N PRO A 644 -41.37 -12.11 0.01
CA PRO A 644 -42.46 -13.13 -0.05
C PRO A 644 -43.60 -12.72 0.90
N LEU A 645 -44.82 -12.65 0.38
CA LEU A 645 -46.00 -12.17 1.13
C LEU A 645 -46.78 -13.33 1.73
N THR A 646 -47.10 -13.22 3.02
CA THR A 646 -48.11 -14.06 3.68
C THR A 646 -49.53 -13.48 3.49
N GLU A 647 -50.57 -14.17 3.92
CA GLU A 647 -51.95 -13.66 3.90
C GLU A 647 -52.10 -12.35 4.71
N GLU A 648 -51.47 -12.29 5.89
CA GLU A 648 -51.47 -11.13 6.78
C GLU A 648 -50.82 -9.90 6.17
N ASP A 649 -49.78 -10.09 5.31
CA ASP A 649 -49.10 -8.96 4.69
C ASP A 649 -49.99 -8.18 3.71
N TYR A 650 -51.04 -8.77 3.16
CA TYR A 650 -52.01 -8.08 2.29
C TYR A 650 -52.87 -7.03 3.01
N GLU A 651 -52.97 -7.11 4.33
CA GLU A 651 -53.65 -6.12 5.16
C GLU A 651 -52.76 -4.94 5.55
N LYS A 652 -51.46 -5.03 5.25
CA LYS A 652 -50.43 -4.02 5.57
C LYS A 652 -50.26 -3.00 4.45
N TYR A 653 -49.42 -1.99 4.73
CA TYR A 653 -49.06 -0.92 3.80
C TYR A 653 -47.64 -1.12 3.27
N LEU A 654 -47.47 -0.74 2.02
CA LEU A 654 -46.14 -0.56 1.41
C LEU A 654 -45.72 0.90 1.54
N TYR A 655 -44.51 1.10 2.04
CA TYR A 655 -43.84 2.39 2.16
C TYR A 655 -42.67 2.41 1.18
N ILE A 656 -42.54 3.49 0.35
CA ILE A 656 -41.47 3.67 -0.61
C ILE A 656 -40.93 5.08 -0.44
N ILE A 657 -39.62 5.23 -0.22
CA ILE A 657 -38.95 6.53 -0.08
C ILE A 657 -38.02 6.81 -1.25
N ALA A 658 -38.02 8.06 -1.73
CA ALA A 658 -37.14 8.55 -2.76
C ALA A 658 -35.89 9.22 -2.14
N GLU A 659 -34.83 9.37 -2.95
CA GLU A 659 -33.55 9.95 -2.55
C GLU A 659 -33.64 11.35 -1.93
N ASP A 660 -34.68 12.11 -2.28
CA ASP A 660 -34.92 13.48 -1.75
C ASP A 660 -35.88 13.54 -0.55
N GLY A 661 -36.23 12.39 0.06
CA GLY A 661 -37.07 12.29 1.24
C GLY A 661 -38.58 12.33 0.98
N GLN A 662 -39.06 12.18 -0.26
CA GLN A 662 -40.47 11.93 -0.55
C GLN A 662 -40.84 10.50 -0.22
N LEU A 663 -41.96 10.29 0.48
CA LEU A 663 -42.47 8.98 0.90
C LEU A 663 -43.89 8.72 0.35
N ALA A 664 -44.08 7.58 -0.26
CA ALA A 664 -45.41 7.06 -0.62
C ALA A 664 -45.82 5.95 0.32
N LYS A 665 -47.11 5.93 0.72
CA LYS A 665 -47.75 4.90 1.54
C LYS A 665 -49.06 4.49 0.89
N PHE A 666 -49.22 3.21 0.58
CA PHE A 666 -50.50 2.68 0.04
C PHE A 666 -50.69 1.22 0.42
N PRO A 667 -51.98 0.73 0.50
CA PRO A 667 -52.26 -0.66 0.86
C PRO A 667 -51.70 -1.66 -0.15
N ILE A 668 -51.08 -2.75 0.32
CA ILE A 668 -50.55 -3.82 -0.52
C ILE A 668 -51.63 -4.45 -1.40
N SER A 669 -52.85 -4.58 -0.88
CA SER A 669 -54.03 -5.11 -1.60
C SER A 669 -54.34 -4.35 -2.90
N THR A 670 -53.83 -3.12 -3.08
CA THR A 670 -54.06 -2.32 -4.31
C THR A 670 -53.06 -2.63 -5.42
N ILE A 671 -52.03 -3.44 -5.13
CA ILE A 671 -50.95 -3.76 -6.09
C ILE A 671 -51.45 -4.90 -7.01
N ARG A 672 -51.17 -4.76 -8.29
CA ARG A 672 -51.49 -5.75 -9.30
C ARG A 672 -50.73 -7.05 -9.07
N GLU A 673 -51.46 -8.15 -9.14
CA GLU A 673 -50.88 -9.50 -9.15
C GLU A 673 -50.67 -10.00 -10.58
N SER A 674 -49.56 -10.71 -10.79
CA SER A 674 -49.15 -11.16 -12.12
C SER A 674 -48.36 -12.49 -12.08
N ASN A 675 -48.19 -13.10 -13.25
CA ASN A 675 -47.35 -14.29 -13.42
C ASN A 675 -45.84 -13.90 -13.54
N PRO A 676 -44.92 -14.87 -13.27
CA PRO A 676 -43.48 -14.66 -13.50
C PRO A 676 -43.16 -14.16 -14.90
N GLY A 677 -42.21 -13.24 -15.02
CA GLY A 677 -41.82 -12.61 -16.26
C GLY A 677 -42.73 -11.49 -16.75
N SER A 678 -43.74 -11.11 -15.97
CA SER A 678 -44.60 -9.94 -16.26
C SER A 678 -43.88 -8.63 -15.88
N GLY A 679 -44.25 -7.52 -16.56
CA GLY A 679 -43.72 -6.19 -16.24
C GLY A 679 -44.29 -5.63 -14.95
N THR A 680 -43.57 -4.72 -14.34
CA THR A 680 -43.94 -3.90 -13.18
C THR A 680 -44.94 -2.81 -13.57
N VAL A 681 -45.66 -2.25 -12.59
CA VAL A 681 -46.62 -1.14 -12.76
C VAL A 681 -46.29 -0.01 -11.79
N ALA A 682 -46.64 1.24 -12.14
CA ALA A 682 -46.38 2.38 -11.29
C ALA A 682 -46.98 2.22 -9.89
N GLY A 683 -46.16 2.20 -8.88
CA GLY A 683 -46.50 2.22 -7.46
C GLY A 683 -46.33 3.63 -6.90
N PHE A 684 -45.18 4.23 -7.13
CA PHE A 684 -44.81 5.59 -6.72
C PHE A 684 -44.35 6.38 -7.95
N LYS A 685 -45.18 7.25 -8.46
CA LYS A 685 -44.86 8.06 -9.66
C LYS A 685 -44.17 9.35 -9.24
N TYR A 686 -42.84 9.34 -9.28
CA TYR A 686 -42.01 10.47 -8.90
C TYR A 686 -40.78 10.57 -9.81
N ASP A 687 -40.26 11.78 -9.99
CA ASP A 687 -39.15 12.06 -10.94
C ASP A 687 -37.77 11.69 -10.39
N LYS A 688 -37.70 11.39 -9.09
CA LYS A 688 -36.48 10.99 -8.40
C LYS A 688 -36.45 9.49 -8.13
N LYS A 689 -35.26 8.92 -7.96
CA LYS A 689 -35.10 7.51 -7.70
C LYS A 689 -35.66 7.14 -6.32
N SER A 690 -36.34 6.02 -6.27
CA SER A 690 -36.66 5.35 -5.01
C SER A 690 -35.42 4.61 -4.51
N VAL A 691 -35.10 4.75 -3.23
CA VAL A 691 -33.88 4.18 -2.64
C VAL A 691 -34.18 3.02 -1.71
N ALA A 692 -35.30 3.07 -0.99
CA ALA A 692 -35.70 2.01 -0.07
C ALA A 692 -37.22 1.84 0.00
N ALA A 693 -37.64 0.66 0.44
CA ALA A 693 -39.04 0.36 0.68
C ALA A 693 -39.18 -0.66 1.83
N GLY A 694 -40.36 -0.68 2.47
CA GLY A 694 -40.65 -1.61 3.54
C GLY A 694 -42.15 -1.85 3.67
N ILE A 695 -42.55 -2.93 4.36
CA ILE A 695 -43.93 -3.29 4.66
C ILE A 695 -44.16 -3.17 6.15
N GLY A 696 -45.29 -2.57 6.55
CA GLY A 696 -45.67 -2.46 7.95
C GLY A 696 -47.17 -2.21 8.13
N ALA A 697 -47.65 -2.35 9.36
CA ALA A 697 -48.98 -1.95 9.77
C ALA A 697 -49.18 -0.42 9.62
N ASN A 698 -50.38 0.07 9.80
CA ASN A 698 -50.67 1.50 9.70
C ASN A 698 -49.95 2.33 10.77
N ASP A 699 -49.70 1.76 11.93
CA ASP A 699 -49.03 2.30 13.13
C ASP A 699 -47.56 1.93 13.22
N ALA A 700 -47.00 1.29 12.20
CA ALA A 700 -45.57 0.91 12.18
C ALA A 700 -44.63 2.12 12.37
N ILE A 701 -43.51 1.90 13.02
CA ILE A 701 -42.49 2.91 13.21
C ILE A 701 -41.65 2.99 11.92
N LEU A 702 -41.55 4.19 11.38
CA LEU A 702 -40.74 4.48 10.20
C LEU A 702 -39.44 5.18 10.61
N PHE A 703 -38.35 4.61 10.23
CA PHE A 703 -37.02 5.19 10.40
C PHE A 703 -36.36 5.40 9.03
N SER A 704 -36.02 6.64 8.68
CA SER A 704 -35.25 6.94 7.48
C SER A 704 -33.90 7.55 7.84
N LYS A 705 -32.89 7.13 7.10
CA LYS A 705 -31.50 7.61 7.23
C LYS A 705 -31.09 8.33 5.95
N SER A 706 -30.41 9.48 6.10
CA SER A 706 -29.66 10.13 5.03
C SER A 706 -28.15 10.08 5.32
N ASN A 707 -27.33 10.64 4.43
CA ASN A 707 -25.88 10.75 4.68
C ASN A 707 -25.53 11.61 5.90
N SER A 708 -26.40 12.56 6.29
CA SER A 708 -26.13 13.53 7.35
C SER A 708 -27.14 13.56 8.49
N SER A 709 -28.26 12.84 8.35
CA SER A 709 -29.35 12.91 9.32
C SER A 709 -30.25 11.67 9.32
N TYR A 710 -31.06 11.51 10.36
CA TYR A 710 -32.09 10.47 10.43
C TYR A 710 -33.41 11.04 10.97
N LYS A 711 -34.51 10.36 10.66
CA LYS A 711 -35.86 10.74 11.11
C LYS A 711 -36.70 9.53 11.49
N PHE A 712 -37.40 9.65 12.62
CA PHE A 712 -38.43 8.73 13.07
C PHE A 712 -39.82 9.35 12.92
N THR A 713 -40.84 8.51 12.63
CA THR A 713 -42.27 8.86 12.79
C THR A 713 -43.11 7.60 12.85
N GLN A 714 -44.35 7.75 13.26
CA GLN A 714 -45.35 6.66 13.18
C GLN A 714 -45.98 6.66 11.79
N GLY A 715 -46.24 5.47 11.27
CA GLY A 715 -46.88 5.27 9.96
C GLY A 715 -48.23 5.97 9.83
N GLU A 716 -48.97 6.11 10.95
CA GLU A 716 -50.28 6.80 10.99
C GLU A 716 -50.16 8.29 10.59
N GLU A 717 -49.03 8.93 10.88
CA GLU A 717 -48.79 10.34 10.54
C GLU A 717 -48.53 10.54 9.05
N VAL A 718 -48.22 9.45 8.32
CA VAL A 718 -47.98 9.49 6.88
C VAL A 718 -49.31 9.33 6.15
N PRO A 719 -49.73 10.30 5.36
CA PRO A 719 -50.99 10.20 4.59
C PRO A 719 -50.95 9.02 3.63
N SER A 720 -51.98 8.14 3.69
CA SER A 720 -52.12 7.09 2.68
C SER A 720 -52.46 7.73 1.32
N THR A 721 -51.80 7.24 0.30
CA THR A 721 -51.97 7.72 -1.09
C THR A 721 -52.53 6.59 -1.95
N ASN A 722 -53.10 6.94 -3.11
CA ASN A 722 -53.42 5.94 -4.13
C ASN A 722 -52.12 5.49 -4.81
N ARG A 723 -52.06 4.22 -5.25
CA ARG A 723 -50.95 3.71 -6.05
C ARG A 723 -50.76 4.55 -7.33
N GLY A 724 -49.53 4.84 -7.68
CA GLY A 724 -49.18 5.60 -8.89
C GLY A 724 -49.25 7.13 -8.73
N VAL A 725 -49.32 7.65 -7.51
CA VAL A 725 -49.36 9.07 -7.18
C VAL A 725 -48.02 9.51 -6.53
N LYS A 726 -47.73 10.79 -6.64
CA LYS A 726 -46.64 11.41 -5.90
C LYS A 726 -46.89 11.33 -4.40
N GLY A 727 -45.91 10.88 -3.60
CA GLY A 727 -45.99 10.82 -2.15
C GLY A 727 -45.94 12.20 -1.46
N SER A 728 -45.83 12.19 -0.14
CA SER A 728 -45.68 13.39 0.68
C SER A 728 -44.21 13.57 1.11
N LYS A 729 -43.85 14.81 1.37
CA LYS A 729 -42.49 15.10 1.88
C LYS A 729 -42.42 14.59 3.33
N PHE A 730 -41.54 13.63 3.55
CA PHE A 730 -41.35 12.96 4.82
C PHE A 730 -40.10 13.37 5.55
N HIS A 731 -38.94 13.33 4.86
CA HIS A 731 -37.65 13.72 5.43
C HIS A 731 -37.15 14.97 4.69
N GLU A 732 -36.94 16.07 5.41
CA GLU A 732 -36.42 17.31 4.84
C GLU A 732 -34.88 17.31 4.96
N LEU A 733 -34.23 17.19 3.81
CA LEU A 733 -32.76 17.07 3.71
C LEU A 733 -32.11 18.44 3.62
N VAL A 734 -30.87 18.58 4.09
CA VAL A 734 -30.00 19.72 3.79
C VAL A 734 -29.51 19.65 2.34
N LYS A 735 -28.95 20.74 1.85
CA LYS A 735 -28.45 20.80 0.48
C LYS A 735 -27.39 19.72 0.24
N ASP A 736 -27.50 19.01 -0.87
CA ASP A 736 -26.59 17.95 -1.33
C ASP A 736 -26.62 16.67 -0.45
N ASP A 737 -27.67 16.47 0.37
CA ASP A 737 -27.89 15.26 1.16
C ASP A 737 -28.93 14.34 0.48
N GLU A 738 -28.79 13.04 0.65
CA GLU A 738 -29.66 12.02 0.04
C GLU A 738 -30.05 10.94 1.05
N ILE A 739 -31.27 10.41 0.91
CA ILE A 739 -31.71 9.25 1.71
C ILE A 739 -30.91 8.02 1.30
N THR A 740 -30.47 7.28 2.30
CA THR A 740 -29.71 6.03 2.12
C THR A 740 -30.53 4.80 2.49
N ASP A 741 -31.48 4.90 3.44
CA ASP A 741 -32.25 3.74 3.91
C ASP A 741 -33.62 4.12 4.48
N LEU A 742 -34.53 3.12 4.55
CA LEU A 742 -35.83 3.16 5.22
C LEU A 742 -36.09 1.83 5.92
N VAL A 743 -36.27 1.88 7.23
CA VAL A 743 -36.71 0.75 8.05
C VAL A 743 -38.18 0.95 8.44
N VAL A 744 -38.96 -0.09 8.31
CA VAL A 744 -40.36 -0.15 8.73
C VAL A 744 -40.47 -1.28 9.74
N ALA A 745 -40.73 -0.97 11.02
CA ALA A 745 -40.66 -1.92 12.12
C ALA A 745 -41.91 -1.80 13.04
N GLU A 746 -42.23 -2.84 13.78
CA GLU A 746 -43.27 -2.80 14.82
C GLU A 746 -42.74 -2.10 16.10
N PHE A 747 -41.43 -2.22 16.36
CA PHE A 747 -40.72 -1.52 17.44
C PHE A 747 -39.25 -1.32 17.05
N VAL A 748 -38.65 -0.29 17.60
CA VAL A 748 -37.20 0.00 17.45
C VAL A 748 -36.57 0.01 18.83
N LYS A 749 -35.52 -0.77 19.04
CA LYS A 749 -34.73 -0.77 20.27
C LYS A 749 -33.47 0.09 20.07
N VAL A 750 -33.33 1.13 20.89
CA VAL A 750 -32.14 1.95 20.90
C VAL A 750 -31.23 1.45 22.01
N VAL A 751 -29.95 1.20 21.70
CA VAL A 751 -28.96 0.76 22.69
C VAL A 751 -28.52 1.99 23.48
N ASP A 752 -28.62 1.92 24.84
CA ASP A 752 -28.21 2.89 25.85
C ASP A 752 -29.13 4.07 26.19
N GLN A 753 -30.33 4.19 25.59
CA GLN A 753 -31.36 5.12 26.12
C GLN A 753 -32.74 4.46 26.07
N ASP A 754 -33.60 4.82 27.00
CA ASP A 754 -34.99 4.33 26.99
C ASP A 754 -35.68 4.72 25.66
N ALA A 755 -36.02 3.72 24.87
CA ALA A 755 -36.64 3.90 23.54
C ALA A 755 -37.94 4.77 23.61
N GLU A 756 -38.68 4.71 24.71
CA GLU A 756 -39.86 5.53 24.96
C GLU A 756 -39.52 7.02 25.03
N THR A 757 -38.39 7.40 25.66
CA THR A 757 -37.99 8.81 25.79
C THR A 757 -37.59 9.40 24.44
N ILE A 758 -36.92 8.61 23.58
CA ILE A 758 -36.52 9.08 22.23
C ILE A 758 -37.73 9.13 21.30
N ALA A 759 -38.66 8.15 21.40
CA ALA A 759 -39.86 8.19 20.62
C ALA A 759 -40.74 9.41 20.96
N GLU A 760 -40.90 9.79 22.24
CA GLU A 760 -41.65 10.97 22.64
C GLU A 760 -40.95 12.30 22.27
N GLU A 761 -39.63 12.38 22.33
CA GLU A 761 -38.88 13.58 22.03
C GLU A 761 -38.79 13.89 20.53
N TYR A 762 -38.87 12.86 19.69
CA TYR A 762 -38.68 12.96 18.23
C TYR A 762 -39.88 12.58 17.38
N THR A 763 -40.98 12.10 17.98
CA THR A 763 -42.29 11.89 17.32
C THR A 763 -43.06 13.20 17.27
N GLY A 764 -42.72 14.05 16.39
CA GLY A 764 -43.45 15.26 16.04
C GLY A 764 -43.27 15.55 14.56
N ARG A 765 -44.15 16.36 13.95
CA ARG A 765 -43.99 16.84 12.56
C ARG A 765 -42.73 17.68 12.32
N ALA A 766 -41.58 17.29 12.92
CA ALA A 766 -40.33 17.92 12.62
C ALA A 766 -39.94 17.63 11.19
N LYS A 767 -39.96 18.66 10.35
CA LYS A 767 -39.62 18.55 8.93
C LYS A 767 -38.12 18.30 8.68
N LYS A 768 -37.25 18.66 9.63
CA LYS A 768 -35.80 18.48 9.52
C LYS A 768 -35.36 17.21 10.26
N GLY A 769 -34.47 16.44 9.63
CA GLY A 769 -33.81 15.31 10.27
C GLY A 769 -32.85 15.76 11.40
N ILE A 770 -32.54 14.84 12.31
CA ILE A 770 -31.57 15.05 13.39
C ILE A 770 -30.18 14.85 12.80
N PRO A 771 -29.17 15.68 13.13
CA PRO A 771 -27.79 15.46 12.67
C PRO A 771 -27.30 14.06 13.07
N TYR A 772 -26.53 13.44 12.22
CA TYR A 772 -25.91 12.14 12.48
C TYR A 772 -24.87 12.29 13.59
N ASP A 773 -25.04 11.51 14.68
CA ASP A 773 -24.07 11.35 15.73
C ASP A 773 -23.58 9.89 15.71
N GLU A 774 -22.29 9.68 15.54
CA GLU A 774 -21.68 8.34 15.41
C GLU A 774 -21.83 7.49 16.69
N ASP A 775 -22.15 8.12 17.83
CA ASP A 775 -22.32 7.43 19.11
C ASP A 775 -23.75 6.87 19.35
N LEU A 776 -24.69 7.12 18.43
CA LEU A 776 -26.06 6.58 18.51
C LEU A 776 -26.18 5.28 17.68
N PHE A 777 -25.99 4.15 18.33
CA PHE A 777 -26.21 2.83 17.73
C PHE A 777 -27.66 2.36 17.93
N PHE A 778 -28.31 1.97 16.84
CA PHE A 778 -29.61 1.31 16.86
C PHE A 778 -29.42 -0.20 16.71
N GLY A 779 -29.91 -0.98 17.69
CA GLY A 779 -30.03 -2.43 17.58
C GLY A 779 -31.38 -2.79 16.94
N TYR A 780 -31.38 -3.66 15.94
CA TYR A 780 -32.59 -4.19 15.28
C TYR A 780 -32.98 -5.50 15.91
#